data_356281f11920d48dd0c7fc478da0109a
#
_entry.id   356281f11920d48dd0c7fc478da0109a
#
_cell.length_a   1.000
_cell.length_b   1.000
_cell.length_c   1.000
_cell.angle_alpha   90.00
_cell.angle_beta   90.00
_cell.angle_gamma   90.00
#
_symmetry.space_group_name_H-M   'P 1'
#
loop_
_entity.id
_entity.type
_entity.pdbx_description
1 polymer ?
#
loop_
_entity_poly.entity_id
_entity_poly.type
_entity_poly.pdbx_seq_one_letter_code
_entity_poly.pdbx_strand_id
1 'polypeptide(L)'
;MVRSLKPFLALVLAVGFSGLAQASDNSEPQKPAASLAERTQSMHHLPGLLPLDWDAKTGKLYLEVPLTGDTDHTRSADYLFADSLPYGMGSNDIGLDRGQVSEGRLVHFERTGPKLLLIAPNSEFRTTSTEPAAQLVVAQSFPSSVLAGFKVEAESPDGAVLVDATDFFESDVHHVAEALAGTGQGAFRIDAARSTIALDGTKAFPKNTEVEAELTFAAQGEVSREKAPFVRDVTPDPRSITVREHQSFLELPPPGFTPRRFSPRAGYFPTMWRDYDVPLGESLDQQFIIRHRLIKKDPNCTHACVAVSPIQYYVDRGAPPLMREALVEGARWWDQAFQTAGWAPGTFRVELLPADADPMDVRYNMIQWVHRYTRGWSYGSAIADPRTGEIIKGNVTLGSLRGRQDYLIAEALTAPYTKGKPLPDAAHDAALQMVLQRIRQLSAHETGHTLGLAHNFAASSFPHNPDQTVSVMDYPHPWITVSADGVPDVSHAYPVGIGIWDKVAIDYGYREFDRDGKPVEDAPALDKILRDSEKTGLIYITDEDARPQGGAHPHAHLWDNGMDPATELDRVLAVRSAALKRFGENTIREGTPLSQLEDTLVPLYLFHRYQAEAAVKEIGGLDYRYDVRGDGQMTPKIVAPADQRHALASVLKTLSPEALTLPESLLGLLPPRTPGLPRTRESLPAHTGLTFDPIGSAESAADLTLTLLFNAERANRLVEYHARDSAEPSLDDVIQATLKATGNLADAQGLTGEVKRAVDSRILEALLALAANPTASAETRGTVRLTLQSMRGDLARESENKEGQAFRADELARIDEFFRDPAKFVPAKPIPSPPGMPIGEEQ
;
A
#
# COMPACT_ATOMS: atom_id res chain seq x y z
N MET A 1 -24.94 4.58 -44.03
CA MET A 1 -25.52 5.80 -44.60
C MET A 1 -24.37 6.74 -44.91
N VAL A 2 -24.15 6.91 -46.20
CA VAL A 2 -23.10 7.73 -46.83
C VAL A 2 -23.49 9.21 -46.66
N ARG A 3 -22.60 10.08 -46.22
CA ARG A 3 -22.70 11.52 -46.40
C ARG A 3 -21.42 12.10 -46.94
N SER A 4 -21.59 12.73 -48.07
CA SER A 4 -20.70 13.31 -49.04
C SER A 4 -19.73 14.36 -48.52
N LEU A 5 -18.47 14.27 -49.00
CA LEU A 5 -17.49 15.37 -49.04
C LEU A 5 -17.87 16.37 -50.14
N LYS A 6 -17.78 17.65 -49.84
CA LYS A 6 -17.67 18.74 -50.84
C LYS A 6 -16.27 19.34 -50.75
N PRO A 7 -15.62 19.62 -51.91
CA PRO A 7 -14.31 20.26 -51.92
C PRO A 7 -14.45 21.80 -51.92
N PHE A 8 -13.61 22.47 -51.12
CA PHE A 8 -13.40 23.92 -51.23
C PHE A 8 -12.22 24.19 -52.15
N LEU A 9 -12.54 24.99 -53.17
CA LEU A 9 -11.60 25.50 -54.15
C LEU A 9 -10.89 26.74 -53.56
N ALA A 10 -9.57 26.69 -53.43
CA ALA A 10 -8.77 27.85 -53.05
C ALA A 10 -8.26 28.57 -54.30
N LEU A 11 -8.58 29.84 -54.40
CA LEU A 11 -8.19 30.77 -55.47
C LEU A 11 -6.77 31.26 -55.14
N VAL A 12 -5.77 31.01 -56.00
CA VAL A 12 -4.43 31.55 -55.93
C VAL A 12 -4.40 32.88 -56.68
N LEU A 13 -4.18 33.98 -55.97
CA LEU A 13 -3.81 35.27 -56.58
C LEU A 13 -2.30 35.43 -56.46
N ALA A 14 -1.63 35.39 -57.59
CA ALA A 14 -0.23 35.74 -57.72
C ALA A 14 -0.10 37.26 -57.86
N VAL A 15 0.59 37.90 -56.95
CA VAL A 15 1.12 39.26 -57.12
C VAL A 15 2.62 39.15 -57.02
N GLY A 16 3.27 39.36 -58.14
CA GLY A 16 4.70 39.46 -58.22
C GLY A 16 5.18 40.85 -57.72
N PHE A 17 6.14 40.85 -56.79
CA PHE A 17 7.00 41.99 -56.51
C PHE A 17 8.46 41.52 -56.49
N SER A 18 9.20 41.91 -57.52
CA SER A 18 10.64 41.81 -57.51
C SER A 18 11.25 42.92 -56.66
N GLY A 19 11.81 42.51 -55.54
CA GLY A 19 12.62 43.37 -54.70
C GLY A 19 13.88 42.61 -54.30
N LEU A 20 15.00 42.92 -54.95
CA LEU A 20 16.32 42.50 -54.51
C LEU A 20 16.62 43.19 -53.20
N ALA A 21 16.41 42.48 -52.08
CA ALA A 21 17.00 42.89 -50.80
C ALA A 21 18.32 42.12 -50.64
N GLN A 22 19.42 42.84 -50.69
CA GLN A 22 20.70 42.36 -50.19
C GLN A 22 20.56 42.03 -48.72
N ALA A 23 20.59 40.77 -48.38
CA ALA A 23 20.79 40.36 -46.99
C ALA A 23 22.21 40.74 -46.59
N SER A 24 22.33 41.78 -45.78
CA SER A 24 23.56 42.01 -45.01
C SER A 24 23.72 40.86 -44.05
N ASP A 25 24.73 40.07 -44.28
CA ASP A 25 25.22 39.00 -43.39
C ASP A 25 25.90 39.69 -42.19
N ASN A 26 25.08 40.14 -41.22
CA ASN A 26 25.49 40.55 -39.89
C ASN A 26 25.46 39.35 -38.96
N SER A 27 26.19 38.31 -39.27
CA SER A 27 26.61 37.36 -38.27
C SER A 27 27.69 38.02 -37.43
N GLU A 28 27.34 38.65 -36.33
CA GLU A 28 28.31 38.88 -35.29
C GLU A 28 29.04 37.56 -35.02
N PRO A 29 30.38 37.56 -34.95
CA PRO A 29 31.12 36.34 -34.63
C PRO A 29 30.65 35.91 -33.24
N GLN A 30 30.00 34.75 -33.16
CA GLN A 30 29.66 34.15 -31.89
C GLN A 30 30.93 34.09 -31.03
N LYS A 31 30.91 34.86 -29.93
CA LYS A 31 31.98 34.82 -28.97
C LYS A 31 32.19 33.36 -28.57
N PRO A 32 33.43 32.84 -28.57
CA PRO A 32 33.67 31.47 -28.13
C PRO A 32 32.99 31.26 -26.79
N ALA A 33 32.31 30.14 -26.59
CA ALA A 33 31.73 29.79 -25.31
C ALA A 33 32.84 29.92 -24.25
N ALA A 34 32.50 30.54 -23.11
CA ALA A 34 33.43 30.63 -22.00
C ALA A 34 33.87 29.21 -21.60
N SER A 35 35.11 29.03 -21.19
CA SER A 35 35.53 27.71 -20.67
C SER A 35 34.76 27.44 -19.36
N LEU A 36 34.48 26.19 -19.12
CA LEU A 36 33.76 25.73 -17.89
C LEU A 36 34.47 26.31 -16.65
N ALA A 37 35.79 26.18 -16.57
CA ALA A 37 36.60 26.66 -15.47
C ALA A 37 36.52 28.18 -15.26
N GLU A 38 36.43 28.98 -16.34
CA GLU A 38 36.25 30.42 -16.24
C GLU A 38 34.84 30.77 -15.75
N ARG A 39 33.83 30.03 -16.18
CA ARG A 39 32.43 30.29 -15.81
C ARG A 39 32.14 29.96 -14.35
N THR A 40 32.74 28.90 -13.81
CA THR A 40 32.49 28.39 -12.44
C THR A 40 33.47 28.97 -11.41
N GLN A 41 34.53 29.69 -11.81
CA GLN A 41 35.60 30.18 -10.92
C GLN A 41 35.12 30.88 -9.64
N SER A 42 33.98 31.57 -9.66
CA SER A 42 33.44 32.30 -8.50
C SER A 42 32.29 31.56 -7.82
N MET A 43 31.96 30.38 -8.23
CA MET A 43 30.87 29.58 -7.71
C MET A 43 31.34 28.61 -6.61
N HIS A 44 30.41 28.14 -5.80
CA HIS A 44 30.68 27.05 -4.84
C HIS A 44 30.53 25.72 -5.54
N HIS A 45 31.64 25.02 -5.72
CA HIS A 45 31.69 23.74 -6.43
C HIS A 45 31.45 22.56 -5.48
N LEU A 46 30.54 21.64 -5.88
CA LEU A 46 30.19 20.40 -5.20
C LEU A 46 30.57 19.22 -6.11
N PRO A 47 31.76 18.58 -5.90
CA PRO A 47 32.22 17.49 -6.74
C PRO A 47 31.48 16.19 -6.47
N GLY A 48 31.15 15.43 -7.53
CA GLY A 48 30.46 14.14 -7.40
C GLY A 48 30.14 13.49 -8.75
N LEU A 49 29.10 12.65 -8.78
CA LEU A 49 28.69 11.92 -10.00
C LEU A 49 28.37 12.88 -11.14
N LEU A 50 27.50 13.84 -10.89
CA LEU A 50 27.26 15.02 -11.72
C LEU A 50 27.63 16.23 -10.84
N PRO A 51 28.74 16.92 -11.11
CA PRO A 51 29.14 18.05 -10.29
C PRO A 51 28.12 19.19 -10.34
N LEU A 52 27.98 19.90 -9.22
CA LEU A 52 27.11 21.05 -9.09
C LEU A 52 27.90 22.30 -8.78
N ASP A 53 27.51 23.45 -9.34
CA ASP A 53 28.09 24.76 -9.08
C ASP A 53 27.00 25.73 -8.66
N TRP A 54 27.13 26.27 -7.43
CA TRP A 54 26.18 27.24 -6.88
C TRP A 54 26.70 28.66 -7.02
N ASP A 55 25.98 29.51 -7.76
CA ASP A 55 26.24 30.92 -7.84
C ASP A 55 25.41 31.68 -6.78
N ALA A 56 26.03 31.99 -5.66
CA ALA A 56 25.38 32.71 -4.55
C ALA A 56 24.96 34.14 -4.87
N LYS A 57 25.47 34.76 -5.96
CA LYS A 57 25.11 36.11 -6.35
C LYS A 57 23.79 36.15 -7.12
N THR A 58 23.54 35.11 -7.91
CA THR A 58 22.35 35.04 -8.76
C THR A 58 21.30 34.06 -8.21
N GLY A 59 21.65 33.24 -7.22
CA GLY A 59 20.79 32.19 -6.68
C GLY A 59 20.58 31.04 -7.67
N LYS A 60 21.57 30.78 -8.53
CA LYS A 60 21.47 29.76 -9.58
C LYS A 60 22.30 28.52 -9.28
N LEU A 61 21.72 27.36 -9.57
CA LEU A 61 22.38 26.06 -9.50
C LEU A 61 22.70 25.57 -10.91
N TYR A 62 23.98 25.36 -11.17
CA TYR A 62 24.47 24.84 -12.43
C TYR A 62 24.81 23.37 -12.27
N LEU A 63 24.58 22.62 -13.35
CA LEU A 63 24.89 21.21 -13.47
C LEU A 63 25.98 21.00 -14.50
N GLU A 64 27.06 20.31 -14.11
CA GLU A 64 28.08 19.83 -15.05
C GLU A 64 27.70 18.43 -15.54
N VAL A 65 27.59 18.27 -16.88
CA VAL A 65 27.20 17.00 -17.47
C VAL A 65 28.34 16.48 -18.37
N PRO A 66 28.99 15.38 -17.98
CA PRO A 66 29.98 14.71 -18.83
C PRO A 66 29.29 14.06 -20.05
N LEU A 67 29.71 14.43 -21.27
CA LEU A 67 29.23 13.81 -22.50
C LEU A 67 30.25 12.77 -22.96
N THR A 68 30.16 11.56 -22.41
CA THR A 68 31.10 10.46 -22.59
C THR A 68 30.46 9.18 -23.10
N GLY A 69 29.16 9.24 -23.34
CA GLY A 69 28.36 8.08 -23.76
C GLY A 69 28.53 7.66 -25.22
N ASP A 70 29.14 8.52 -26.06
CA ASP A 70 29.47 8.28 -27.45
C ASP A 70 30.82 8.90 -27.84
N THR A 71 31.32 8.60 -29.05
CA THR A 71 32.59 9.09 -29.59
C THR A 71 32.56 10.56 -30.00
N ASP A 72 31.39 11.12 -30.23
CA ASP A 72 31.19 12.47 -30.73
C ASP A 72 30.85 13.47 -29.61
N HIS A 73 30.86 13.02 -28.36
CA HIS A 73 30.52 13.82 -27.16
C HIS A 73 29.15 14.51 -27.28
N THR A 74 28.17 13.79 -27.81
CA THR A 74 26.79 14.27 -27.94
C THR A 74 25.87 13.71 -26.85
N ARG A 75 26.27 12.61 -26.18
CA ARG A 75 25.48 11.88 -25.22
C ARG A 75 26.25 11.63 -23.91
N SER A 76 25.55 11.71 -22.77
CA SER A 76 26.06 11.26 -21.47
C SER A 76 25.98 9.74 -21.31
N ALA A 77 26.52 9.22 -20.21
CA ALA A 77 26.15 7.92 -19.67
C ALA A 77 24.65 7.91 -19.31
N ASP A 78 24.09 6.68 -19.15
CA ASP A 78 22.75 6.52 -18.56
C ASP A 78 22.82 6.67 -17.04
N TYR A 79 21.79 7.31 -16.47
CA TYR A 79 21.56 7.45 -15.04
C TYR A 79 20.19 6.92 -14.68
N LEU A 80 19.96 6.63 -13.41
CA LEU A 80 18.63 6.48 -12.88
C LEU A 80 18.24 7.81 -12.20
N PHE A 81 17.11 8.39 -12.59
CA PHE A 81 16.54 9.59 -12.00
C PHE A 81 15.37 9.19 -11.12
N ALA A 82 15.44 9.55 -9.84
CA ALA A 82 14.38 9.32 -8.86
C ALA A 82 14.07 10.64 -8.13
N ASP A 83 12.85 10.76 -7.65
CA ASP A 83 12.40 11.86 -6.82
C ASP A 83 11.88 11.35 -5.48
N SER A 84 11.88 12.21 -4.47
CA SER A 84 11.39 11.87 -3.14
C SER A 84 10.94 13.11 -2.36
N LEU A 85 10.28 12.88 -1.23
CA LEU A 85 9.76 13.93 -0.37
C LEU A 85 10.40 13.88 1.03
N PRO A 86 11.58 14.48 1.26
CA PRO A 86 12.24 14.48 2.57
C PRO A 86 11.47 15.24 3.64
N TYR A 87 10.69 16.27 3.24
CA TYR A 87 9.79 17.04 4.10
C TYR A 87 8.39 16.98 3.51
N GLY A 88 7.55 16.11 4.06
CA GLY A 88 6.19 15.90 3.60
C GLY A 88 5.15 16.63 4.44
N MET A 89 3.88 16.26 4.21
CA MET A 89 2.71 16.85 4.88
C MET A 89 2.18 16.02 6.05
N GLY A 90 2.88 14.99 6.47
CA GLY A 90 2.50 14.19 7.64
C GLY A 90 1.23 13.35 7.47
N SER A 91 0.90 12.95 6.25
CA SER A 91 -0.24 12.06 5.99
C SER A 91 -0.05 11.21 4.73
N ASN A 92 -0.27 9.89 4.87
CA ASN A 92 -0.35 9.00 3.71
C ASN A 92 -1.63 9.19 2.91
N ASP A 93 -2.71 9.66 3.56
CA ASP A 93 -4.03 9.79 2.91
C ASP A 93 -4.00 10.77 1.72
N ILE A 94 -3.02 11.67 1.70
CA ILE A 94 -2.78 12.59 0.57
C ILE A 94 -1.58 12.18 -0.28
N GLY A 95 -0.92 11.05 0.03
CA GLY A 95 0.25 10.57 -0.70
C GLY A 95 1.48 11.49 -0.60
N LEU A 96 1.60 12.30 0.45
CA LEU A 96 2.64 13.31 0.61
C LEU A 96 3.27 13.26 2.00
N ASP A 97 3.71 12.08 2.43
CA ASP A 97 4.41 11.99 3.71
C ASP A 97 5.94 11.92 3.56
N ARG A 98 6.63 12.18 4.66
CA ARG A 98 8.10 12.13 4.69
C ARG A 98 8.61 10.73 4.34
N GLY A 99 9.59 10.66 3.45
CA GLY A 99 10.27 9.43 3.08
C GLY A 99 9.67 8.72 1.86
N GLN A 100 8.66 9.30 1.21
CA GLN A 100 8.14 8.82 -0.05
C GLN A 100 9.20 8.94 -1.14
N VAL A 101 9.39 7.87 -1.92
CA VAL A 101 10.38 7.78 -3.00
C VAL A 101 9.69 7.21 -4.23
N SER A 102 9.95 7.81 -5.42
CA SER A 102 9.48 7.25 -6.68
C SER A 102 10.31 6.01 -7.08
N GLU A 103 9.75 5.16 -7.95
CA GLU A 103 10.45 3.97 -8.47
C GLU A 103 11.72 4.29 -9.25
N GLY A 104 11.84 5.51 -9.73
CA GLY A 104 12.93 5.96 -10.58
C GLY A 104 12.73 5.60 -12.05
N ARG A 105 13.40 6.33 -12.90
CA ARG A 105 13.37 6.13 -14.37
C ARG A 105 14.76 6.26 -14.99
N LEU A 106 15.02 5.47 -16.01
CA LEU A 106 16.25 5.57 -16.80
C LEU A 106 16.26 6.92 -17.53
N VAL A 107 17.38 7.64 -17.48
CA VAL A 107 17.56 8.92 -18.18
C VAL A 107 18.97 9.04 -18.73
N HIS A 108 19.15 9.90 -19.75
CA HIS A 108 20.44 10.37 -20.22
C HIS A 108 20.33 11.80 -20.72
N PHE A 109 21.44 12.47 -20.83
CA PHE A 109 21.51 13.76 -21.48
C PHE A 109 21.98 13.62 -22.91
N GLU A 110 21.34 14.39 -23.82
CA GLU A 110 21.70 14.43 -25.24
C GLU A 110 21.84 15.86 -25.72
N ARG A 111 22.96 16.15 -26.35
CA ARG A 111 23.28 17.48 -26.88
C ARG A 111 22.85 17.61 -28.33
N THR A 112 22.09 18.65 -28.62
CA THR A 112 21.74 19.04 -30.00
C THR A 112 22.08 20.51 -30.20
N GLY A 113 23.23 20.76 -30.80
CA GLY A 113 23.76 22.11 -30.96
C GLY A 113 23.94 22.85 -29.63
N PRO A 114 23.26 24.00 -29.41
CA PRO A 114 23.39 24.78 -28.19
C PRO A 114 22.48 24.28 -27.04
N LYS A 115 21.71 23.22 -27.27
CA LYS A 115 20.79 22.66 -26.27
C LYS A 115 21.29 21.32 -25.75
N LEU A 116 21.05 21.10 -24.45
CA LEU A 116 21.18 19.81 -23.79
C LEU A 116 19.77 19.37 -23.37
N LEU A 117 19.36 18.16 -23.73
CA LEU A 117 18.06 17.60 -23.39
C LEU A 117 18.23 16.47 -22.35
N LEU A 118 17.42 16.47 -21.29
CA LEU A 118 17.27 15.33 -20.40
C LEU A 118 16.18 14.42 -20.96
N ILE A 119 16.55 13.22 -21.37
CA ILE A 119 15.66 12.27 -22.05
C ILE A 119 15.47 11.01 -21.22
N ALA A 120 14.23 10.64 -21.00
CA ALA A 120 13.83 9.33 -20.50
C ALA A 120 13.48 8.42 -21.70
N PRO A 121 14.33 7.45 -22.05
CA PRO A 121 14.00 6.47 -23.09
C PRO A 121 12.85 5.58 -22.63
N ASN A 122 12.08 5.06 -23.60
CA ASN A 122 11.06 4.09 -23.26
C ASN A 122 11.73 2.77 -22.87
N SER A 123 11.65 2.41 -21.59
CA SER A 123 12.24 1.17 -21.06
C SER A 123 11.25 0.01 -20.99
N GLU A 124 9.95 0.25 -21.24
CA GLU A 124 8.91 -0.76 -21.19
C GLU A 124 8.76 -1.54 -22.49
N PHE A 125 9.17 -0.94 -23.63
CA PHE A 125 9.09 -1.53 -24.95
C PHE A 125 10.49 -1.67 -25.54
N ARG A 126 10.96 -2.89 -25.72
CA ARG A 126 12.35 -3.20 -26.07
C ARG A 126 12.42 -4.23 -27.20
N THR A 127 13.63 -4.46 -27.65
CA THR A 127 14.00 -5.62 -28.46
C THR A 127 15.36 -6.13 -28.01
N THR A 128 15.50 -7.44 -27.87
CA THR A 128 16.80 -8.10 -27.62
C THR A 128 17.57 -8.31 -28.90
N SER A 129 16.98 -8.00 -30.06
CA SER A 129 17.66 -8.05 -31.36
C SER A 129 18.85 -7.10 -31.42
N THR A 130 19.97 -7.59 -31.96
CA THR A 130 21.15 -6.79 -32.25
C THR A 130 21.08 -6.10 -33.62
N GLU A 131 20.04 -6.37 -34.39
CA GLU A 131 19.84 -5.78 -35.69
C GLU A 131 19.41 -4.31 -35.58
N PRO A 132 20.20 -3.34 -36.16
CA PRO A 132 19.87 -1.92 -36.01
C PRO A 132 18.49 -1.54 -36.53
N ALA A 133 18.02 -2.22 -37.60
CA ALA A 133 16.69 -1.99 -38.16
C ALA A 133 15.57 -2.38 -37.18
N ALA A 134 15.71 -3.48 -36.46
CA ALA A 134 14.75 -3.91 -35.46
C ALA A 134 14.72 -2.94 -34.27
N GLN A 135 15.90 -2.51 -33.80
CA GLN A 135 16.00 -1.49 -32.73
C GLN A 135 15.34 -0.17 -33.16
N LEU A 136 15.58 0.26 -34.39
CA LEU A 136 14.98 1.48 -34.94
C LEU A 136 13.45 1.40 -35.03
N VAL A 137 12.89 0.27 -35.41
CA VAL A 137 11.43 0.06 -35.49
C VAL A 137 10.79 0.19 -34.13
N VAL A 138 11.39 -0.41 -33.09
CA VAL A 138 10.87 -0.26 -31.68
C VAL A 138 10.96 1.20 -31.24
N ALA A 139 12.12 1.84 -31.43
CA ALA A 139 12.30 3.25 -31.05
C ALA A 139 11.35 4.20 -31.79
N GLN A 140 10.98 3.91 -33.05
CA GLN A 140 10.00 4.70 -33.81
C GLN A 140 8.54 4.39 -33.41
N SER A 141 8.29 3.22 -32.84
CA SER A 141 6.94 2.80 -32.46
C SER A 141 6.51 3.32 -31.08
N PHE A 142 7.47 3.56 -30.20
CA PHE A 142 7.20 3.95 -28.81
C PHE A 142 8.00 5.21 -28.45
N PRO A 143 7.33 6.28 -27.99
CA PRO A 143 8.00 7.55 -27.75
C PRO A 143 8.89 7.50 -26.50
N SER A 144 10.00 8.23 -26.52
CA SER A 144 10.73 8.69 -25.34
C SER A 144 10.11 9.97 -24.79
N SER A 145 10.45 10.34 -23.57
CA SER A 145 10.04 11.61 -22.94
C SER A 145 11.23 12.54 -22.78
N VAL A 146 11.12 13.78 -23.26
CA VAL A 146 12.06 14.85 -22.95
C VAL A 146 11.58 15.51 -21.65
N LEU A 147 12.30 15.29 -20.54
CA LEU A 147 11.91 15.78 -19.21
C LEU A 147 12.29 17.25 -19.02
N ALA A 148 13.43 17.67 -19.58
CA ALA A 148 13.90 19.04 -19.50
C ALA A 148 14.79 19.39 -20.72
N GLY A 149 14.92 20.70 -20.97
CA GLY A 149 15.82 21.23 -21.99
C GLY A 149 16.59 22.42 -21.43
N PHE A 150 17.92 22.37 -21.58
CA PHE A 150 18.83 23.35 -21.04
C PHE A 150 19.62 24.04 -22.16
N LYS A 151 20.05 25.27 -21.91
CA LYS A 151 21.02 25.96 -22.77
C LYS A 151 22.41 25.67 -22.26
N VAL A 152 23.32 25.26 -23.15
CA VAL A 152 24.74 25.10 -22.82
C VAL A 152 25.37 26.50 -22.60
N GLU A 153 25.90 26.73 -21.39
CA GLU A 153 26.49 28.01 -20.95
C GLU A 153 28.02 27.98 -21.11
N ALA A 154 28.67 26.84 -20.90
CA ALA A 154 30.11 26.66 -21.05
C ALA A 154 30.46 25.22 -21.37
N GLU A 155 31.67 24.97 -21.81
CA GLU A 155 32.20 23.65 -22.19
C GLU A 155 33.61 23.45 -21.63
N SER A 156 33.95 22.22 -21.31
CA SER A 156 35.31 21.80 -20.98
C SER A 156 36.00 21.13 -22.19
N PRO A 157 37.32 21.11 -22.23
CA PRO A 157 38.07 20.44 -23.33
C PRO A 157 37.84 18.95 -23.44
N ASP A 158 37.41 18.27 -22.39
CA ASP A 158 37.09 16.86 -22.29
C ASP A 158 35.62 16.53 -22.60
N GLY A 159 34.84 17.53 -23.06
CA GLY A 159 33.46 17.34 -23.52
C GLY A 159 32.36 17.50 -22.48
N ALA A 160 32.68 17.86 -21.23
CA ALA A 160 31.66 18.17 -20.26
C ALA A 160 31.03 19.55 -20.58
N VAL A 161 29.71 19.67 -20.34
CA VAL A 161 28.97 20.90 -20.56
C VAL A 161 28.35 21.39 -19.25
N LEU A 162 28.31 22.74 -19.10
CA LEU A 162 27.66 23.42 -17.98
C LEU A 162 26.31 23.96 -18.41
N VAL A 163 25.27 23.69 -17.62
CA VAL A 163 23.93 24.21 -17.86
C VAL A 163 23.35 24.83 -16.57
N ASP A 164 22.55 25.89 -16.72
CA ASP A 164 21.70 26.39 -15.65
C ASP A 164 20.51 25.45 -15.47
N ALA A 165 20.46 24.74 -14.37
CA ALA A 165 19.44 23.72 -14.07
C ALA A 165 18.46 24.20 -12.97
N THR A 166 18.51 25.45 -12.56
CA THR A 166 17.69 26.01 -11.47
C THR A 166 16.20 25.78 -11.69
N ASP A 167 15.68 26.19 -12.84
CA ASP A 167 14.23 26.08 -13.12
C ASP A 167 13.75 24.61 -13.17
N PHE A 168 14.63 23.67 -13.54
CA PHE A 168 14.32 22.25 -13.52
C PHE A 168 14.21 21.73 -12.09
N PHE A 169 15.18 22.04 -11.24
CA PHE A 169 15.17 21.59 -9.85
C PHE A 169 14.10 22.30 -9.01
N GLU A 170 13.68 23.50 -9.37
CA GLU A 170 12.57 24.22 -8.73
C GLU A 170 11.18 23.88 -9.36
N SER A 171 11.07 22.79 -10.10
CA SER A 171 9.79 22.31 -10.64
C SER A 171 9.17 21.21 -9.77
N ASP A 172 7.85 21.02 -9.85
CA ASP A 172 7.07 19.99 -9.14
C ASP A 172 7.26 18.62 -9.80
N VAL A 173 8.40 17.98 -9.56
CA VAL A 173 8.73 16.67 -10.13
C VAL A 173 8.07 15.52 -9.38
N HIS A 174 7.73 15.72 -8.11
CA HIS A 174 7.04 14.77 -7.25
C HIS A 174 5.50 14.85 -7.39
N HIS A 175 5.00 15.72 -8.27
CA HIS A 175 3.57 15.90 -8.54
C HIS A 175 2.72 16.27 -7.30
N VAL A 176 3.28 17.08 -6.40
CA VAL A 176 2.60 17.54 -5.17
C VAL A 176 1.28 18.23 -5.47
N ALA A 177 1.26 19.12 -6.48
CA ALA A 177 0.03 19.83 -6.87
C ALA A 177 -1.05 18.87 -7.38
N GLU A 178 -0.67 17.82 -8.11
CA GLU A 178 -1.59 16.78 -8.60
C GLU A 178 -2.13 15.92 -7.45
N ALA A 179 -1.27 15.49 -6.52
CA ALA A 179 -1.66 14.72 -5.34
C ALA A 179 -2.65 15.50 -4.46
N LEU A 180 -2.42 16.80 -4.23
CA LEU A 180 -3.35 17.67 -3.51
C LEU A 180 -4.71 17.79 -4.22
N ALA A 181 -4.71 17.95 -5.53
CA ALA A 181 -5.94 18.03 -6.31
C ALA A 181 -6.69 16.71 -6.35
N GLY A 182 -5.99 15.61 -6.59
CA GLY A 182 -6.54 14.25 -6.67
C GLY A 182 -7.20 13.78 -5.37
N THR A 183 -6.65 14.19 -4.23
CA THR A 183 -7.19 13.88 -2.90
C THR A 183 -8.20 14.93 -2.38
N GLY A 184 -8.62 15.85 -3.25
CA GLY A 184 -9.64 16.84 -2.92
C GLY A 184 -9.18 17.96 -1.98
N GLN A 185 -7.85 18.15 -1.84
CA GLN A 185 -7.30 19.21 -0.99
C GLN A 185 -7.31 20.60 -1.66
N GLY A 186 -7.71 20.68 -2.94
CA GLY A 186 -7.78 21.90 -3.71
C GLY A 186 -6.70 22.03 -4.78
N ALA A 187 -6.79 23.08 -5.60
CA ALA A 187 -5.82 23.36 -6.64
C ALA A 187 -4.71 24.27 -6.10
N PHE A 188 -3.47 23.87 -6.33
CA PHE A 188 -2.27 24.59 -5.92
C PHE A 188 -1.31 24.78 -7.10
N ARG A 189 -0.45 25.78 -7.03
CA ARG A 189 0.64 26.01 -8.00
C ARG A 189 1.89 26.49 -7.29
N ILE A 190 3.04 26.15 -7.83
CA ILE A 190 4.32 26.68 -7.35
C ILE A 190 4.30 28.21 -7.42
N ASP A 191 4.75 28.82 -6.35
CA ASP A 191 5.08 30.26 -6.27
C ASP A 191 6.60 30.41 -6.32
N ALA A 192 7.12 30.70 -7.52
CA ALA A 192 8.55 30.80 -7.75
C ALA A 192 9.23 31.90 -6.88
N ALA A 193 8.50 32.94 -6.47
CA ALA A 193 9.05 33.97 -5.61
C ALA A 193 9.29 33.53 -4.16
N ARG A 194 8.68 32.40 -3.77
CA ARG A 194 8.78 31.78 -2.43
C ARG A 194 9.36 30.36 -2.49
N SER A 195 9.98 30.00 -3.61
CA SER A 195 10.66 28.73 -3.80
C SER A 195 12.16 28.96 -4.01
N THR A 196 12.99 27.98 -3.64
CA THR A 196 14.45 28.10 -3.75
C THR A 196 15.13 26.74 -3.64
N ILE A 197 16.37 26.66 -4.14
CA ILE A 197 17.24 25.49 -3.88
C ILE A 197 17.59 25.43 -2.39
N ALA A 198 17.41 24.26 -1.77
CA ALA A 198 17.78 24.00 -0.37
C ALA A 198 19.21 23.46 -0.30
N LEU A 199 20.18 24.34 -0.08
CA LEU A 199 21.60 24.00 -0.14
C LEU A 199 22.07 23.02 0.96
N ASP A 200 21.40 22.97 2.10
CA ASP A 200 21.68 22.03 3.19
C ASP A 200 21.38 20.57 2.79
N GLY A 201 20.40 20.37 1.89
CA GLY A 201 20.04 19.08 1.31
C GLY A 201 20.64 18.81 -0.09
N THR A 202 21.31 19.81 -0.70
CA THR A 202 21.92 19.67 -2.04
C THR A 202 23.38 19.21 -1.91
N LYS A 203 23.69 18.01 -2.46
CA LYS A 203 24.99 17.36 -2.30
C LYS A 203 25.32 16.51 -3.53
N ALA A 204 26.61 16.36 -3.81
CA ALA A 204 27.07 15.42 -4.81
C ALA A 204 27.98 14.37 -4.16
N PHE A 205 27.67 13.10 -4.35
CA PHE A 205 28.40 11.94 -3.88
C PHE A 205 29.08 11.24 -5.07
N PRO A 206 30.03 10.32 -4.84
CA PRO A 206 30.69 9.62 -5.94
C PRO A 206 29.77 8.81 -6.86
N LYS A 207 28.58 8.39 -6.34
CA LYS A 207 27.65 7.53 -7.05
C LYS A 207 26.26 8.13 -7.24
N ASN A 208 26.03 9.29 -6.69
CA ASN A 208 24.75 10.01 -6.80
C ASN A 208 24.93 11.51 -6.64
N THR A 209 24.05 12.26 -7.29
CA THR A 209 23.94 13.71 -7.14
C THR A 209 22.51 14.00 -6.69
N GLU A 210 22.42 14.73 -5.58
CA GLU A 210 21.20 14.98 -4.83
C GLU A 210 20.90 16.47 -4.80
N VAL A 211 19.73 16.88 -5.24
CA VAL A 211 19.31 18.28 -5.21
C VAL A 211 17.97 18.36 -4.48
N GLU A 212 17.93 19.20 -3.44
CA GLU A 212 16.69 19.56 -2.77
C GLU A 212 16.24 20.96 -3.18
N ALA A 213 14.95 21.09 -3.44
CA ALA A 213 14.27 22.37 -3.61
C ALA A 213 13.18 22.55 -2.56
N GLU A 214 13.18 23.70 -1.91
CA GLU A 214 12.08 24.12 -1.04
C GLU A 214 11.03 24.82 -1.90
N LEU A 215 9.92 24.11 -2.16
CA LEU A 215 8.87 24.56 -3.06
C LEU A 215 7.65 25.01 -2.26
N THR A 216 7.20 26.21 -2.53
CA THR A 216 5.97 26.77 -1.95
C THR A 216 4.85 26.71 -2.96
N PHE A 217 3.77 26.05 -2.58
CA PHE A 217 2.56 25.92 -3.36
C PHE A 217 1.49 26.88 -2.87
N ALA A 218 1.04 27.81 -3.73
CA ALA A 218 0.00 28.77 -3.43
C ALA A 218 -1.38 28.27 -3.89
N ALA A 219 -2.37 28.35 -3.02
CA ALA A 219 -3.73 27.97 -3.33
C ALA A 219 -4.33 28.83 -4.45
N GLN A 220 -5.00 28.20 -5.40
CA GLN A 220 -5.64 28.87 -6.54
C GLN A 220 -7.13 29.17 -6.29
N GLY A 221 -7.61 29.01 -5.06
CA GLY A 221 -8.98 29.25 -4.68
C GLY A 221 -9.21 29.22 -3.17
N GLU A 222 -10.44 29.05 -2.77
CA GLU A 222 -10.82 28.95 -1.36
C GLU A 222 -10.38 27.60 -0.79
N VAL A 223 -9.69 27.65 0.34
CA VAL A 223 -9.27 26.49 1.15
C VAL A 223 -10.14 26.48 2.42
N SER A 224 -11.25 25.76 2.40
CA SER A 224 -12.11 25.56 3.58
C SER A 224 -11.81 24.21 4.23
N ARG A 225 -12.19 24.03 5.52
CA ARG A 225 -12.03 22.77 6.22
C ARG A 225 -12.80 21.62 5.56
N GLU A 226 -13.89 21.92 4.91
CA GLU A 226 -14.70 20.94 4.17
C GLU A 226 -14.06 20.52 2.86
N LYS A 227 -13.30 21.44 2.22
CA LYS A 227 -12.67 21.23 0.91
C LYS A 227 -11.21 20.80 0.98
N ALA A 228 -10.53 21.03 2.10
CA ALA A 228 -9.13 20.73 2.28
C ALA A 228 -8.83 20.37 3.76
N PRO A 229 -9.39 19.26 4.26
CA PRO A 229 -9.33 18.94 5.68
C PRO A 229 -7.90 18.72 6.17
N PHE A 230 -7.06 17.98 5.42
CA PHE A 230 -5.69 17.68 5.86
C PHE A 230 -4.78 18.91 5.77
N VAL A 231 -4.80 19.63 4.64
CA VAL A 231 -3.98 20.83 4.46
C VAL A 231 -4.23 21.83 5.58
N ARG A 232 -5.50 22.04 5.93
CA ARG A 232 -5.87 22.98 6.99
C ARG A 232 -5.38 22.55 8.37
N ASP A 233 -5.36 21.26 8.63
CA ASP A 233 -5.01 20.73 9.96
C ASP A 233 -3.50 20.59 10.14
N VAL A 234 -2.72 20.43 9.05
CA VAL A 234 -1.27 20.17 9.12
C VAL A 234 -0.41 21.39 8.76
N THR A 235 -0.98 22.47 8.20
CA THR A 235 -0.21 23.64 7.80
C THR A 235 -0.56 24.88 8.64
N PRO A 236 0.43 25.75 8.94
CA PRO A 236 0.19 27.02 9.62
C PRO A 236 -0.71 28.00 8.81
N ASP A 237 -0.54 28.06 7.50
CA ASP A 237 -1.44 28.76 6.56
C ASP A 237 -1.85 27.79 5.44
N PRO A 238 -3.11 27.35 5.39
CA PRO A 238 -3.56 26.39 4.39
C PRO A 238 -3.56 26.92 2.95
N ARG A 239 -3.31 28.20 2.75
CA ARG A 239 -3.18 28.79 1.41
C ARG A 239 -1.75 28.78 0.89
N SER A 240 -0.79 28.37 1.73
CA SER A 240 0.64 28.39 1.43
C SER A 240 1.30 27.15 2.01
N ILE A 241 1.52 26.15 1.18
CA ILE A 241 2.14 24.88 1.56
C ILE A 241 3.58 24.91 1.10
N THR A 242 4.52 24.68 2.01
CA THR A 242 5.93 24.53 1.65
C THR A 242 6.38 23.11 1.98
N VAL A 243 6.90 22.41 0.99
CA VAL A 243 7.52 21.10 1.10
C VAL A 243 8.92 21.13 0.52
N ARG A 244 9.73 20.13 0.81
CA ARG A 244 10.99 19.92 0.08
C ARG A 244 10.83 18.73 -0.84
N GLU A 245 11.07 18.97 -2.12
CA GLU A 245 11.24 17.93 -3.12
C GLU A 245 12.73 17.65 -3.31
N HIS A 246 13.04 16.37 -3.45
CA HIS A 246 14.38 15.86 -3.59
C HIS A 246 14.50 15.13 -4.92
N GLN A 247 15.52 15.44 -5.68
CA GLN A 247 15.79 14.87 -7.00
C GLN A 247 17.17 14.23 -7.00
N SER A 248 17.21 12.96 -7.42
CA SER A 248 18.40 12.11 -7.38
C SER A 248 18.79 11.66 -8.77
N PHE A 249 20.07 11.89 -9.15
CA PHE A 249 20.70 11.19 -10.25
C PHE A 249 21.63 10.12 -9.69
N LEU A 250 21.41 8.86 -10.06
CA LEU A 250 22.16 7.72 -9.53
C LEU A 250 22.97 7.05 -10.64
N GLU A 251 24.20 6.65 -10.31
CA GLU A 251 25.01 5.80 -11.16
C GLU A 251 24.34 4.43 -11.32
N LEU A 252 24.26 3.95 -12.54
CA LEU A 252 23.75 2.60 -12.80
C LEU A 252 24.75 1.55 -12.33
N PRO A 253 24.28 0.38 -11.84
CA PRO A 253 25.15 -0.67 -11.39
C PRO A 253 26.12 -1.15 -12.49
N PRO A 254 27.35 -1.56 -12.11
CA PRO A 254 28.30 -2.10 -13.08
C PRO A 254 27.80 -3.43 -13.66
N PRO A 255 28.24 -3.83 -14.87
CA PRO A 255 27.89 -5.12 -15.47
C PRO A 255 28.20 -6.31 -14.53
N GLY A 256 27.57 -7.46 -14.79
CA GLY A 256 27.83 -8.72 -14.09
C GLY A 256 26.75 -9.15 -13.10
N PHE A 257 25.65 -8.41 -12.98
CA PHE A 257 24.45 -8.91 -12.32
C PHE A 257 23.75 -9.93 -13.22
N THR A 258 23.33 -11.05 -12.66
CA THR A 258 22.55 -12.07 -13.38
C THR A 258 21.08 -11.88 -13.03
N PRO A 259 20.25 -11.32 -13.93
CA PRO A 259 18.82 -11.19 -13.70
C PRO A 259 18.19 -12.56 -13.44
N ARG A 260 17.14 -12.59 -12.62
CA ARG A 260 16.40 -13.82 -12.32
C ARG A 260 14.97 -13.71 -12.80
N ARG A 261 14.53 -14.72 -13.57
CA ARG A 261 13.18 -14.72 -14.14
C ARG A 261 12.13 -14.71 -13.03
N PHE A 262 11.08 -13.96 -13.27
CA PHE A 262 9.90 -13.97 -12.41
C PHE A 262 9.17 -15.32 -12.49
N SER A 263 8.62 -15.73 -11.36
CA SER A 263 7.66 -16.84 -11.28
C SER A 263 6.49 -16.39 -10.42
N PRO A 264 5.23 -16.59 -10.86
CA PRO A 264 4.05 -16.23 -10.05
C PRO A 264 3.98 -16.97 -8.71
N ARG A 265 4.78 -18.01 -8.53
CA ARG A 265 4.84 -18.87 -7.34
C ARG A 265 5.89 -18.42 -6.33
N ALA A 266 6.76 -17.46 -6.69
CA ALA A 266 7.96 -17.14 -5.91
C ALA A 266 7.81 -15.98 -4.93
N GLY A 267 6.74 -15.18 -5.05
CA GLY A 267 6.44 -14.08 -4.14
C GLY A 267 7.37 -12.87 -4.25
N TYR A 268 7.75 -12.49 -5.47
CA TYR A 268 8.58 -11.33 -5.73
C TYR A 268 7.87 -10.29 -6.57
N PHE A 269 8.20 -9.01 -6.36
CA PHE A 269 7.86 -7.95 -7.29
C PHE A 269 8.66 -8.10 -8.58
N PRO A 270 8.04 -7.94 -9.76
CA PRO A 270 8.73 -7.96 -11.03
C PRO A 270 9.16 -6.56 -11.49
N THR A 271 10.25 -6.48 -12.26
CA THR A 271 10.37 -5.47 -13.32
C THR A 271 9.89 -6.10 -14.63
N MET A 272 9.14 -5.36 -15.43
CA MET A 272 8.45 -5.89 -16.60
C MET A 272 8.71 -5.02 -17.84
N TRP A 273 8.83 -5.68 -19.00
CA TRP A 273 8.89 -5.02 -20.29
C TRP A 273 8.34 -5.93 -21.40
N ARG A 274 8.04 -5.36 -22.57
CA ARG A 274 7.67 -6.10 -23.76
C ARG A 274 8.86 -6.21 -24.71
N ASP A 275 9.23 -7.45 -25.05
CA ASP A 275 10.30 -7.75 -26.01
C ASP A 275 9.73 -8.16 -27.36
N TYR A 276 10.04 -7.37 -28.40
CA TYR A 276 9.53 -7.61 -29.75
C TYR A 276 10.38 -8.55 -30.57
N ASP A 277 11.42 -9.17 -29.98
CA ASP A 277 12.30 -10.17 -30.65
C ASP A 277 12.04 -11.60 -30.16
N VAL A 278 11.06 -11.81 -29.28
CA VAL A 278 10.72 -13.17 -28.86
C VAL A 278 10.02 -13.96 -29.96
N PRO A 279 10.17 -15.30 -30.01
CA PRO A 279 9.44 -16.15 -30.96
C PRO A 279 7.93 -15.95 -30.89
N LEU A 280 7.22 -16.05 -32.02
CA LEU A 280 5.78 -15.79 -32.13
C LEU A 280 4.89 -16.64 -31.18
N GLY A 281 5.41 -17.73 -30.67
CA GLY A 281 4.69 -18.59 -29.72
C GLY A 281 4.94 -18.25 -28.25
N GLU A 282 5.78 -17.26 -27.95
CA GLU A 282 6.14 -16.84 -26.61
C GLU A 282 5.46 -15.51 -26.25
N SER A 283 5.32 -15.23 -24.96
CA SER A 283 4.79 -13.97 -24.49
C SER A 283 5.75 -12.82 -24.80
N LEU A 284 5.21 -11.70 -25.26
CA LEU A 284 5.98 -10.46 -25.34
C LEU A 284 6.41 -9.96 -23.97
N ASP A 285 5.58 -10.19 -22.94
CA ASP A 285 5.84 -9.72 -21.59
C ASP A 285 6.98 -10.55 -20.97
N GLN A 286 8.09 -9.88 -20.70
CA GLN A 286 9.26 -10.43 -20.04
C GLN A 286 9.36 -9.84 -18.65
N GLN A 287 9.73 -10.66 -17.67
CA GLN A 287 9.74 -10.25 -16.26
C GLN A 287 10.97 -10.81 -15.55
N PHE A 288 11.64 -9.94 -14.79
CA PHE A 288 12.63 -10.33 -13.82
C PHE A 288 12.18 -9.95 -12.42
N ILE A 289 12.54 -10.73 -11.41
CA ILE A 289 12.35 -10.31 -10.01
C ILE A 289 13.31 -9.16 -9.68
N ILE A 290 12.87 -8.25 -8.82
CA ILE A 290 13.77 -7.27 -8.23
C ILE A 290 14.52 -7.89 -7.04
N ARG A 291 15.83 -7.68 -6.93
CA ARG A 291 16.65 -8.19 -5.83
C ARG A 291 17.99 -7.46 -5.71
N HIS A 292 18.61 -7.48 -4.54
CA HIS A 292 19.97 -7.00 -4.36
C HIS A 292 20.99 -7.92 -5.02
N ARG A 293 22.12 -7.33 -5.44
CA ARG A 293 23.29 -8.09 -5.90
C ARG A 293 23.96 -8.78 -4.72
N LEU A 294 24.16 -10.09 -4.82
CA LEU A 294 25.08 -10.84 -3.97
C LEU A 294 26.06 -11.61 -4.85
N ILE A 295 27.34 -11.57 -4.50
CA ILE A 295 28.42 -12.27 -5.21
C ILE A 295 29.19 -13.06 -4.18
N LYS A 296 29.43 -14.35 -4.45
CA LYS A 296 30.29 -15.19 -3.62
C LYS A 296 31.74 -14.73 -3.70
N LYS A 297 32.38 -14.62 -2.55
CA LYS A 297 33.84 -14.34 -2.49
C LYS A 297 34.67 -15.50 -3.06
N ASP A 298 34.25 -16.74 -2.83
CA ASP A 298 34.71 -17.93 -3.50
C ASP A 298 33.64 -18.50 -4.39
N PRO A 299 33.78 -18.40 -5.72
CA PRO A 299 32.78 -18.92 -6.67
C PRO A 299 32.49 -20.42 -6.51
N ASN A 300 33.43 -21.21 -6.00
CA ASN A 300 33.25 -22.65 -5.79
C ASN A 300 32.55 -23.02 -4.48
N CYS A 301 32.26 -22.04 -3.65
CA CYS A 301 31.56 -22.24 -2.38
C CYS A 301 30.12 -22.72 -2.60
N THR A 302 29.74 -23.80 -1.88
CA THR A 302 28.38 -24.39 -1.97
C THR A 302 27.56 -24.24 -0.69
N HIS A 303 28.18 -23.90 0.44
CA HIS A 303 27.46 -23.74 1.70
C HIS A 303 28.21 -22.76 2.62
N ALA A 304 27.41 -21.95 3.35
CA ALA A 304 27.91 -20.86 4.19
C ALA A 304 28.87 -19.92 3.45
N CYS A 305 28.49 -19.55 2.23
CA CYS A 305 29.30 -18.76 1.32
C CYS A 305 29.40 -17.31 1.78
N VAL A 306 30.62 -16.79 1.89
CA VAL A 306 30.83 -15.39 2.26
C VAL A 306 30.55 -14.51 1.05
N ALA A 307 29.71 -13.49 1.22
CA ALA A 307 29.47 -12.49 0.20
C ALA A 307 30.68 -11.53 0.07
N VAL A 308 30.95 -11.06 -1.16
CA VAL A 308 31.93 -9.98 -1.40
C VAL A 308 31.53 -8.72 -0.63
N SER A 309 30.25 -8.37 -0.69
CA SER A 309 29.64 -7.27 0.08
C SER A 309 28.34 -7.76 0.70
N PRO A 310 28.15 -7.64 2.02
CA PRO A 310 26.88 -7.93 2.66
C PRO A 310 25.82 -6.91 2.24
N ILE A 311 24.55 -7.29 2.32
CA ILE A 311 23.43 -6.35 2.25
C ILE A 311 23.33 -5.67 3.61
N GLN A 312 23.50 -4.35 3.64
CA GLN A 312 23.55 -3.57 4.88
C GLN A 312 22.42 -2.55 4.92
N TYR A 313 21.64 -2.57 6.01
CA TYR A 313 20.61 -1.59 6.32
C TYR A 313 20.96 -0.77 7.54
N TYR A 314 20.43 0.46 7.60
CA TYR A 314 20.67 1.39 8.69
C TYR A 314 19.37 1.97 9.21
N VAL A 315 19.18 1.89 10.54
CA VAL A 315 18.00 2.47 11.21
C VAL A 315 18.25 3.93 11.54
N ASP A 316 17.28 4.77 11.25
CA ASP A 316 17.23 6.20 11.61
C ASP A 316 17.36 6.37 13.14
N ARG A 317 18.19 7.32 13.55
CA ARG A 317 18.39 7.65 14.97
C ARG A 317 17.21 8.38 15.60
N GLY A 318 16.28 8.90 14.80
CA GLY A 318 15.10 9.62 15.25
C GLY A 318 14.04 8.76 15.95
N ALA A 319 14.09 7.43 15.82
CA ALA A 319 13.17 6.54 16.53
C ALA A 319 13.45 6.54 18.05
N PRO A 320 12.41 6.47 18.92
CA PRO A 320 12.59 6.31 20.37
C PRO A 320 13.40 5.05 20.70
N PRO A 321 14.21 5.03 21.79
CA PRO A 321 15.15 3.95 22.07
C PRO A 321 14.58 2.53 21.97
N LEU A 322 13.47 2.23 22.65
CA LEU A 322 12.87 0.88 22.63
C LEU A 322 12.32 0.53 21.23
N MET A 323 11.75 1.49 20.52
CA MET A 323 11.29 1.28 19.15
C MET A 323 12.49 1.01 18.22
N ARG A 324 13.55 1.79 18.36
CA ARG A 324 14.78 1.64 17.57
C ARG A 324 15.43 0.27 17.75
N GLU A 325 15.49 -0.24 18.98
CA GLU A 325 15.96 -1.59 19.29
C GLU A 325 15.09 -2.65 18.61
N ALA A 326 13.76 -2.52 18.71
CA ALA A 326 12.82 -3.42 18.06
C ALA A 326 12.94 -3.40 16.52
N LEU A 327 13.16 -2.22 15.93
CA LEU A 327 13.39 -2.07 14.48
C LEU A 327 14.65 -2.82 14.02
N VAL A 328 15.75 -2.63 14.74
CA VAL A 328 17.02 -3.31 14.44
C VAL A 328 16.87 -4.83 14.59
N GLU A 329 16.25 -5.28 15.67
CA GLU A 329 16.06 -6.71 15.96
C GLU A 329 15.19 -7.38 14.89
N GLY A 330 14.02 -6.81 14.57
CA GLY A 330 13.08 -7.37 13.59
C GLY A 330 13.70 -7.48 12.20
N ALA A 331 14.31 -6.40 11.71
CA ALA A 331 14.98 -6.44 10.41
C ALA A 331 16.13 -7.45 10.34
N ARG A 332 16.88 -7.68 11.44
CA ARG A 332 17.96 -8.68 11.49
C ARG A 332 17.49 -10.11 11.30
N TRP A 333 16.21 -10.42 11.50
CA TRP A 333 15.71 -11.78 11.30
C TRP A 333 15.99 -12.30 9.90
N TRP A 334 16.06 -11.44 8.89
CA TRP A 334 16.36 -11.84 7.50
C TRP A 334 17.68 -12.56 7.31
N ASP A 335 18.69 -12.32 8.17
CA ASP A 335 19.97 -13.04 8.06
C ASP A 335 19.80 -14.57 8.15
N GLN A 336 18.80 -15.06 8.91
CA GLN A 336 18.48 -16.49 8.99
C GLN A 336 17.96 -17.05 7.65
N ALA A 337 17.23 -16.25 6.87
CA ALA A 337 16.77 -16.67 5.56
C ALA A 337 17.91 -16.74 4.55
N PHE A 338 18.84 -15.79 4.59
CA PHE A 338 20.05 -15.83 3.76
C PHE A 338 20.95 -17.03 4.09
N GLN A 339 21.06 -17.43 5.35
CA GLN A 339 21.76 -18.66 5.74
C GLN A 339 21.11 -19.91 5.11
N THR A 340 19.79 -19.98 5.04
CA THR A 340 19.06 -21.07 4.36
C THR A 340 19.36 -21.10 2.86
N ALA A 341 19.52 -19.94 2.23
CA ALA A 341 19.92 -19.81 0.82
C ALA A 341 21.41 -20.14 0.56
N GLY A 342 22.16 -20.64 1.56
CA GLY A 342 23.55 -21.07 1.43
C GLY A 342 24.59 -19.99 1.74
N TRP A 343 24.19 -18.84 2.25
CA TRP A 343 25.09 -17.76 2.62
C TRP A 343 25.64 -17.90 4.06
N ALA A 344 26.76 -17.29 4.33
CA ALA A 344 27.34 -17.23 5.68
C ALA A 344 26.55 -16.28 6.58
N PRO A 345 26.54 -16.51 7.92
CA PRO A 345 25.99 -15.56 8.87
C PRO A 345 26.58 -14.16 8.68
N GLY A 346 25.74 -13.14 8.79
CA GLY A 346 26.12 -11.74 8.59
C GLY A 346 26.18 -11.32 7.11
N THR A 347 25.55 -12.07 6.22
CA THR A 347 25.32 -11.67 4.82
C THR A 347 24.27 -10.57 4.75
N PHE A 348 23.27 -10.59 5.63
CA PHE A 348 22.33 -9.50 5.84
C PHE A 348 22.59 -8.84 7.22
N ARG A 349 22.73 -7.52 7.24
CA ARG A 349 23.08 -6.77 8.46
C ARG A 349 22.20 -5.56 8.64
N VAL A 350 21.91 -5.24 9.91
CA VAL A 350 21.18 -4.03 10.28
C VAL A 350 21.89 -3.36 11.46
N GLU A 351 22.17 -2.08 11.33
CA GLU A 351 22.85 -1.27 12.33
C GLU A 351 22.20 0.11 12.47
N LEU A 352 22.59 0.87 13.46
CA LEU A 352 22.23 2.28 13.51
C LEU A 352 23.06 3.07 12.51
N LEU A 353 22.43 4.04 11.83
CA LEU A 353 23.17 4.92 10.93
C LEU A 353 24.33 5.60 11.68
N PRO A 354 25.58 5.55 11.19
CA PRO A 354 26.68 6.29 11.78
C PRO A 354 26.37 7.78 11.94
N ALA A 355 26.93 8.43 12.96
CA ALA A 355 26.59 9.82 13.27
C ALA A 355 27.06 10.81 12.19
N ASP A 356 28.10 10.44 11.44
CA ASP A 356 28.72 11.18 10.35
C ASP A 356 28.28 10.74 8.95
N ALA A 357 27.42 9.70 8.87
CA ALA A 357 26.89 9.24 7.60
C ALA A 357 25.68 10.06 7.16
N ASP A 358 25.60 10.30 5.87
CA ASP A 358 24.46 10.96 5.26
C ASP A 358 23.47 9.93 4.69
N PRO A 359 22.20 9.91 5.13
CA PRO A 359 21.22 8.98 4.64
C PRO A 359 20.88 9.15 3.15
N MET A 360 21.21 10.30 2.55
CA MET A 360 21.00 10.59 1.14
C MET A 360 22.00 9.86 0.24
N ASP A 361 23.20 9.52 0.75
CA ASP A 361 24.14 8.72 -0.01
C ASP A 361 23.53 7.36 -0.38
N VAL A 362 23.50 7.05 -1.67
CA VAL A 362 22.87 5.84 -2.21
C VAL A 362 23.42 4.55 -1.64
N ARG A 363 24.62 4.59 -1.08
CA ARG A 363 25.27 3.42 -0.45
C ARG A 363 24.61 2.97 0.86
N TYR A 364 23.68 3.76 1.42
CA TYR A 364 22.98 3.44 2.66
C TYR A 364 21.53 3.05 2.38
N ASN A 365 21.15 1.78 2.57
CA ASN A 365 19.76 1.36 2.65
C ASN A 365 19.20 1.81 4.00
N MET A 366 18.00 2.41 4.01
CA MET A 366 17.48 3.10 5.18
C MET A 366 16.21 2.45 5.74
N ILE A 367 16.09 2.45 7.07
CA ILE A 367 14.86 2.18 7.81
C ILE A 367 14.51 3.46 8.58
N GLN A 368 13.51 4.18 8.09
CA GLN A 368 13.13 5.51 8.58
C GLN A 368 11.93 5.44 9.52
N TRP A 369 11.96 6.29 10.56
CA TRP A 369 10.85 6.50 11.48
C TRP A 369 10.16 7.83 11.18
N VAL A 370 8.86 7.79 10.84
CA VAL A 370 8.12 8.99 10.42
C VAL A 370 6.96 9.30 11.36
N HIS A 371 6.69 10.60 11.54
CA HIS A 371 5.54 11.08 12.27
C HIS A 371 4.46 11.56 11.31
N ARG A 372 3.21 11.18 11.58
CA ARG A 372 2.05 11.56 10.78
C ARG A 372 0.95 12.15 11.66
N TYR A 373 0.14 13.01 11.08
CA TYR A 373 -1.07 13.54 11.72
C TYR A 373 -2.17 12.48 11.79
N THR A 374 -2.36 11.73 10.71
CA THR A 374 -3.32 10.64 10.63
C THR A 374 -2.61 9.28 10.70
N ARG A 375 -3.33 8.25 11.16
CA ARG A 375 -2.85 6.88 11.02
C ARG A 375 -2.75 6.53 9.53
N GLY A 376 -1.66 5.89 9.18
CA GLY A 376 -1.40 5.43 7.83
C GLY A 376 -0.54 4.17 7.87
N TRP A 377 -0.33 3.57 6.74
CA TRP A 377 0.48 2.35 6.60
C TRP A 377 1.99 2.66 6.59
N SER A 378 2.77 1.67 7.01
CA SER A 378 4.21 1.64 6.75
C SER A 378 4.44 1.03 5.36
N TYR A 379 5.58 1.28 4.75
CA TYR A 379 5.91 0.70 3.46
C TYR A 379 7.42 0.55 3.27
N GLY A 380 7.80 -0.47 2.49
CA GLY A 380 9.14 -0.67 1.97
C GLY A 380 9.16 -0.47 0.47
N SER A 381 10.03 0.40 -0.02
CA SER A 381 10.25 0.66 -1.45
C SER A 381 11.71 0.43 -1.84
N ALA A 382 11.96 0.15 -3.10
CA ALA A 382 13.30 -0.05 -3.62
C ALA A 382 13.47 0.72 -4.93
N ILE A 383 14.62 1.39 -5.07
CA ILE A 383 15.07 1.92 -6.35
C ILE A 383 15.83 0.79 -7.03
N ALA A 384 15.32 0.32 -8.17
CA ALA A 384 15.89 -0.79 -8.92
C ALA A 384 16.22 -0.38 -10.37
N ASP A 385 17.25 -1.00 -10.93
CA ASP A 385 17.57 -0.85 -12.35
C ASP A 385 16.47 -1.54 -13.19
N PRO A 386 15.66 -0.79 -13.95
CA PRO A 386 14.55 -1.36 -14.71
C PRO A 386 14.98 -2.31 -15.84
N ARG A 387 16.28 -2.34 -16.18
CA ARG A 387 16.83 -3.22 -17.20
C ARG A 387 17.07 -4.63 -16.68
N THR A 388 17.33 -4.79 -15.38
CA THR A 388 17.85 -6.03 -14.79
C THR A 388 17.09 -6.49 -13.53
N GLY A 389 16.38 -5.60 -12.87
CA GLY A 389 15.79 -5.81 -11.54
C GLY A 389 16.80 -5.72 -10.38
N GLU A 390 18.04 -5.24 -10.62
CA GLU A 390 18.99 -5.05 -9.52
C GLU A 390 18.58 -3.89 -8.62
N ILE A 391 18.37 -4.16 -7.32
CA ILE A 391 18.06 -3.13 -6.33
C ILE A 391 19.34 -2.33 -6.02
N ILE A 392 19.25 -1.03 -6.16
CA ILE A 392 20.31 -0.05 -5.90
C ILE A 392 20.19 0.48 -4.47
N LYS A 393 18.98 0.81 -4.03
CA LYS A 393 18.72 1.31 -2.69
C LYS A 393 17.38 0.82 -2.19
N GLY A 394 17.35 0.26 -0.97
CA GLY A 394 16.12 -0.01 -0.23
C GLY A 394 15.79 1.13 0.73
N ASN A 395 14.52 1.49 0.83
CA ASN A 395 14.02 2.51 1.73
C ASN A 395 12.75 2.05 2.43
N VAL A 396 12.83 1.87 3.76
CA VAL A 396 11.71 1.48 4.62
C VAL A 396 11.21 2.71 5.37
N THR A 397 9.88 2.92 5.37
CA THR A 397 9.22 4.02 6.07
C THR A 397 8.21 3.49 7.07
N LEU A 398 8.45 3.74 8.36
CA LEU A 398 7.67 3.21 9.47
C LEU A 398 6.95 4.33 10.24
N GLY A 399 5.62 4.26 10.29
CA GLY A 399 4.78 5.26 10.94
C GLY A 399 4.72 5.12 12.46
N SER A 400 5.02 6.20 13.19
CA SER A 400 5.05 6.21 14.67
C SER A 400 3.68 5.96 15.32
N LEU A 401 2.59 6.27 14.62
CA LEU A 401 1.23 6.06 15.15
C LEU A 401 0.84 4.59 15.21
N ARG A 402 1.55 3.71 14.50
CA ARG A 402 1.31 2.27 14.58
C ARG A 402 1.45 1.75 16.01
N GLY A 403 2.57 2.07 16.67
CA GLY A 403 2.77 1.63 18.05
C GLY A 403 1.71 2.17 19.03
N ARG A 404 1.20 3.39 18.80
CA ARG A 404 0.11 3.95 19.63
C ARG A 404 -1.19 3.19 19.45
N GLN A 405 -1.50 2.76 18.22
CA GLN A 405 -2.69 1.98 17.94
C GLN A 405 -2.63 0.59 18.57
N ASP A 406 -1.50 -0.11 18.44
CA ASP A 406 -1.34 -1.43 19.05
C ASP A 406 -1.43 -1.35 20.57
N TYR A 407 -0.90 -0.27 21.16
CA TYR A 407 -1.03 -0.01 22.59
C TYR A 407 -2.51 0.17 23.01
N LEU A 408 -3.27 0.94 22.23
CA LEU A 408 -4.71 1.16 22.46
C LEU A 408 -5.51 -0.15 22.37
N ILE A 409 -5.18 -1.02 21.40
CA ILE A 409 -5.80 -2.35 21.28
C ILE A 409 -5.49 -3.20 22.51
N ALA A 410 -4.26 -3.21 23.00
CA ALA A 410 -3.87 -3.95 24.18
C ALA A 410 -4.57 -3.43 25.46
N GLU A 411 -4.67 -2.09 25.62
CA GLU A 411 -5.45 -1.47 26.71
C GLU A 411 -6.91 -1.92 26.68
N ALA A 412 -7.53 -1.89 25.49
CA ALA A 412 -8.92 -2.29 25.30
C ALA A 412 -9.16 -3.76 25.66
N LEU A 413 -8.23 -4.65 25.32
CA LEU A 413 -8.32 -6.08 25.58
C LEU A 413 -8.11 -6.42 27.06
N THR A 414 -7.15 -5.76 27.73
CA THR A 414 -6.66 -6.20 29.04
C THR A 414 -7.20 -5.38 30.20
N ALA A 415 -7.70 -4.15 29.96
CA ALA A 415 -8.09 -3.19 31.01
C ALA A 415 -7.02 -3.11 32.11
N PRO A 416 -5.78 -2.64 31.80
CA PRO A 416 -4.60 -2.89 32.63
C PRO A 416 -4.50 -1.99 33.86
N TYR A 417 -5.31 -0.96 33.97
CA TYR A 417 -5.18 0.06 35.01
C TYR A 417 -6.05 -0.23 36.23
N THR A 418 -5.43 -0.25 37.37
CA THR A 418 -6.15 -0.38 38.66
C THR A 418 -5.97 0.88 39.48
N LYS A 419 -7.07 1.49 39.89
CA LYS A 419 -7.06 2.74 40.69
C LYS A 419 -6.12 2.64 41.87
N GLY A 420 -5.27 3.65 42.03
CA GLY A 420 -4.30 3.75 43.12
C GLY A 420 -3.09 2.83 42.99
N LYS A 421 -2.94 2.05 41.92
CA LYS A 421 -1.71 1.30 41.62
C LYS A 421 -0.79 2.08 40.70
N PRO A 422 0.53 2.04 40.92
CA PRO A 422 1.50 2.64 39.98
C PRO A 422 1.40 1.97 38.64
N LEU A 423 1.75 2.72 37.59
CA LEU A 423 1.91 2.15 36.23
C LEU A 423 3.04 1.11 36.24
N PRO A 424 2.92 0.02 35.44
CA PRO A 424 4.00 -0.93 35.27
C PRO A 424 5.21 -0.24 34.62
N ASP A 425 6.41 -0.70 34.95
CA ASP A 425 7.61 -0.32 34.22
C ASP A 425 7.60 -0.96 32.82
N ALA A 426 8.51 -0.54 31.95
CA ALA A 426 8.51 -0.97 30.57
C ALA A 426 8.64 -2.51 30.38
N ALA A 427 9.31 -3.20 31.32
CA ALA A 427 9.47 -4.65 31.24
C ALA A 427 8.21 -5.43 31.63
N HIS A 428 7.35 -4.83 32.46
CA HIS A 428 6.12 -5.43 32.99
C HIS A 428 4.84 -4.86 32.36
N ASP A 429 4.96 -3.92 31.43
CA ASP A 429 3.85 -3.37 30.66
C ASP A 429 3.51 -4.30 29.49
N ALA A 430 2.50 -5.16 29.68
CA ALA A 430 2.07 -6.12 28.67
C ALA A 430 1.63 -5.43 27.35
N ALA A 431 1.03 -4.25 27.44
CA ALA A 431 0.65 -3.48 26.26
C ALA A 431 1.89 -3.02 25.47
N LEU A 432 2.90 -2.49 26.16
CA LEU A 432 4.17 -2.12 25.53
C LEU A 432 4.89 -3.33 24.93
N GLN A 433 4.88 -4.48 25.61
CA GLN A 433 5.52 -5.70 25.08
C GLN A 433 4.83 -6.17 23.79
N MET A 434 3.50 -6.15 23.73
CA MET A 434 2.75 -6.43 22.50
C MET A 434 3.13 -5.46 21.37
N VAL A 435 3.23 -4.16 21.66
CA VAL A 435 3.70 -3.15 20.68
C VAL A 435 5.08 -3.50 20.14
N LEU A 436 6.02 -3.84 21.03
CA LEU A 436 7.39 -4.16 20.62
C LEU A 436 7.46 -5.44 19.77
N GLN A 437 6.62 -6.44 20.05
CA GLN A 437 6.48 -7.63 19.18
C GLN A 437 6.03 -7.21 17.78
N ARG A 438 4.97 -6.39 17.69
CA ARG A 438 4.46 -5.90 16.40
C ARG A 438 5.48 -5.06 15.64
N ILE A 439 6.21 -4.16 16.32
CA ILE A 439 7.23 -3.32 15.67
C ILE A 439 8.39 -4.17 15.12
N ARG A 440 8.80 -5.26 15.80
CA ARG A 440 9.78 -6.21 15.26
C ARG A 440 9.26 -6.87 13.98
N GLN A 441 8.05 -7.40 14.02
CA GLN A 441 7.43 -8.05 12.87
C GLN A 441 7.25 -7.06 11.70
N LEU A 442 6.78 -5.84 11.97
CA LEU A 442 6.61 -4.79 10.98
C LEU A 442 7.94 -4.39 10.34
N SER A 443 9.00 -4.24 11.14
CA SER A 443 10.34 -3.93 10.62
C SER A 443 10.86 -5.03 9.70
N ALA A 444 10.64 -6.30 10.05
CA ALA A 444 10.97 -7.42 9.17
C ALA A 444 10.14 -7.39 7.89
N HIS A 445 8.84 -7.13 7.99
CA HIS A 445 7.90 -7.06 6.86
C HIS A 445 8.34 -6.01 5.83
N GLU A 446 8.45 -4.75 6.25
CA GLU A 446 8.81 -3.65 5.34
C GLU A 446 10.23 -3.82 4.75
N THR A 447 11.14 -4.42 5.52
CA THR A 447 12.46 -4.79 5.00
C THR A 447 12.34 -5.87 3.92
N GLY A 448 11.40 -6.81 4.02
CA GLY A 448 11.13 -7.84 3.01
C GLY A 448 10.77 -7.24 1.65
N HIS A 449 9.94 -6.18 1.63
CA HIS A 449 9.64 -5.47 0.39
C HIS A 449 10.88 -4.89 -0.27
N THR A 450 11.80 -4.34 0.52
CA THR A 450 13.07 -3.81 0.00
C THR A 450 14.08 -4.89 -0.38
N LEU A 451 13.80 -6.16 -0.10
CA LEU A 451 14.48 -7.33 -0.64
C LEU A 451 13.82 -7.89 -1.90
N GLY A 452 12.73 -7.27 -2.36
CA GLY A 452 11.99 -7.63 -3.55
C GLY A 452 10.75 -8.47 -3.31
N LEU A 453 10.39 -8.79 -2.06
CA LEU A 453 9.28 -9.68 -1.74
C LEU A 453 7.93 -8.97 -1.79
N ALA A 454 6.94 -9.61 -2.42
CA ALA A 454 5.54 -9.26 -2.34
C ALA A 454 4.88 -9.88 -1.10
N HIS A 455 3.64 -9.49 -0.78
CA HIS A 455 2.88 -10.08 0.32
C HIS A 455 2.56 -11.55 0.10
N ASN A 456 2.51 -12.32 1.18
CA ASN A 456 1.93 -13.65 1.19
C ASN A 456 0.80 -13.74 2.23
N PHE A 457 -0.41 -13.39 1.83
CA PHE A 457 -1.60 -13.40 2.68
C PHE A 457 -2.19 -14.79 2.94
N ALA A 458 -1.59 -15.84 2.39
CA ALA A 458 -1.95 -17.20 2.75
C ALA A 458 -1.18 -17.73 3.96
N ALA A 459 -0.24 -16.97 4.50
CA ALA A 459 0.57 -17.42 5.64
C ALA A 459 -0.21 -17.53 6.95
N SER A 460 -1.29 -16.76 7.13
CA SER A 460 -2.21 -16.87 8.27
C SER A 460 -2.96 -18.19 8.33
N SER A 461 -3.16 -18.87 7.18
CA SER A 461 -3.94 -20.12 7.07
C SER A 461 -3.20 -21.39 7.55
N PHE A 462 -2.15 -21.23 8.34
CA PHE A 462 -1.43 -22.34 8.98
C PHE A 462 -1.77 -22.42 10.47
N PRO A 463 -1.54 -23.60 11.11
CA PRO A 463 -1.73 -23.70 12.55
C PRO A 463 -0.88 -22.66 13.28
N HIS A 464 -1.52 -21.93 14.20
CA HIS A 464 -0.79 -20.97 15.01
C HIS A 464 0.26 -21.68 15.86
N ASN A 465 1.50 -21.21 15.78
CA ASN A 465 2.61 -21.64 16.61
C ASN A 465 3.36 -20.39 17.09
N PRO A 466 3.35 -20.06 18.38
CA PRO A 466 4.03 -18.86 18.89
C PRO A 466 5.54 -18.86 18.64
N ASP A 467 6.14 -20.02 18.43
CA ASP A 467 7.58 -20.20 18.23
C ASP A 467 7.95 -20.29 16.73
N GLN A 468 6.99 -20.22 15.83
CA GLN A 468 7.25 -20.39 14.39
C GLN A 468 6.40 -19.45 13.54
N THR A 469 7.03 -18.47 12.93
CA THR A 469 6.43 -17.63 11.90
C THR A 469 6.30 -18.42 10.58
N VAL A 470 5.19 -18.26 9.87
CA VAL A 470 5.04 -18.81 8.50
C VAL A 470 5.62 -17.83 7.49
N SER A 471 5.18 -16.58 7.52
CA SER A 471 5.77 -15.49 6.77
C SER A 471 5.63 -14.17 7.52
N VAL A 472 6.68 -13.36 7.48
CA VAL A 472 6.60 -11.96 7.92
C VAL A 472 5.94 -11.08 6.86
N MET A 473 5.77 -11.58 5.61
CA MET A 473 5.14 -10.86 4.51
C MET A 473 3.61 -10.93 4.53
N ASP A 474 3.03 -11.35 5.65
CA ASP A 474 1.62 -11.28 5.95
C ASP A 474 1.32 -10.14 6.94
N TYR A 475 0.04 -9.78 7.07
CA TYR A 475 -0.46 -8.86 8.09
C TYR A 475 -1.14 -9.63 9.21
N PRO A 476 -0.41 -10.06 10.25
CA PRO A 476 -1.00 -10.87 11.31
C PRO A 476 -1.95 -10.05 12.19
N HIS A 477 -3.12 -10.61 12.48
CA HIS A 477 -3.96 -10.15 13.58
C HIS A 477 -3.32 -10.59 14.93
N PRO A 478 -3.42 -9.80 16.00
CA PRO A 478 -2.88 -10.24 17.28
C PRO A 478 -3.55 -11.54 17.76
N TRP A 479 -2.75 -12.55 18.06
CA TRP A 479 -3.23 -13.80 18.62
C TRP A 479 -3.46 -13.67 20.11
N ILE A 480 -4.72 -13.60 20.50
CA ILE A 480 -5.13 -13.40 21.89
C ILE A 480 -5.75 -14.69 22.43
N THR A 481 -5.30 -15.17 23.54
CA THR A 481 -5.93 -16.25 24.30
C THR A 481 -6.70 -15.68 25.49
N VAL A 482 -7.62 -16.47 26.04
CA VAL A 482 -8.38 -16.09 27.25
C VAL A 482 -8.10 -17.12 28.32
N SER A 483 -7.62 -16.66 29.48
CA SER A 483 -7.37 -17.50 30.64
C SER A 483 -8.67 -18.08 31.22
N ALA A 484 -8.57 -19.08 32.09
CA ALA A 484 -9.72 -19.65 32.79
C ALA A 484 -10.52 -18.62 33.60
N ASP A 485 -9.87 -17.56 34.05
CA ASP A 485 -10.50 -16.44 34.78
C ASP A 485 -11.10 -15.38 33.85
N GLY A 486 -11.14 -15.63 32.57
CA GLY A 486 -11.70 -14.74 31.56
C GLY A 486 -10.83 -13.52 31.23
N VAL A 487 -9.52 -13.58 31.48
CA VAL A 487 -8.58 -12.48 31.20
C VAL A 487 -7.92 -12.72 29.85
N PRO A 488 -8.04 -11.77 28.89
CA PRO A 488 -7.28 -11.84 27.64
C PRO A 488 -5.77 -11.73 27.90
N ASP A 489 -5.00 -12.60 27.26
CA ASP A 489 -3.54 -12.64 27.32
C ASP A 489 -2.94 -12.19 25.98
N VAL A 490 -2.14 -11.13 26.03
CA VAL A 490 -1.47 -10.50 24.90
C VAL A 490 0.03 -10.84 24.83
N SER A 491 0.53 -11.73 25.70
CA SER A 491 1.97 -12.01 25.83
C SER A 491 2.59 -12.67 24.59
N HIS A 492 1.78 -13.38 23.81
CA HIS A 492 2.17 -14.05 22.55
C HIS A 492 1.35 -13.56 21.37
N ALA A 493 1.06 -12.25 21.32
CA ALA A 493 0.19 -11.66 20.32
C ALA A 493 0.78 -11.77 18.90
N TYR A 494 2.10 -11.79 18.77
CA TYR A 494 2.78 -11.90 17.47
C TYR A 494 3.93 -12.89 17.56
N PRO A 495 4.11 -13.76 16.55
CA PRO A 495 5.22 -14.70 16.50
C PRO A 495 6.56 -13.97 16.29
N VAL A 496 7.66 -14.66 16.65
CA VAL A 496 9.02 -14.12 16.61
C VAL A 496 9.86 -14.84 15.56
N GLY A 497 10.68 -14.07 14.85
CA GLY A 497 11.64 -14.59 13.86
C GLY A 497 11.12 -14.63 12.45
N ILE A 498 11.99 -15.05 11.52
CA ILE A 498 11.69 -15.12 10.08
C ILE A 498 10.88 -16.36 9.75
N GLY A 499 9.96 -16.24 8.81
CA GLY A 499 9.05 -17.30 8.43
C GLY A 499 9.65 -18.45 7.62
N ILE A 500 8.99 -19.60 7.67
CA ILE A 500 9.40 -20.77 6.87
C ILE A 500 9.21 -20.52 5.38
N TRP A 501 8.16 -19.81 4.98
CA TRP A 501 7.97 -19.39 3.60
C TRP A 501 8.97 -18.32 3.18
N ASP A 502 9.29 -17.37 4.05
CA ASP A 502 10.29 -16.32 3.78
C ASP A 502 11.65 -16.91 3.44
N LYS A 503 12.03 -18.02 4.11
CA LYS A 503 13.26 -18.76 3.82
C LYS A 503 13.26 -19.37 2.42
N VAL A 504 12.09 -19.87 1.97
CA VAL A 504 11.92 -20.40 0.61
C VAL A 504 12.01 -19.28 -0.41
N ALA A 505 11.36 -18.15 -0.16
CA ALA A 505 11.39 -17.01 -1.06
C ALA A 505 12.81 -16.44 -1.19
N ILE A 506 13.55 -16.27 -0.09
CA ILE A 506 14.96 -15.86 -0.13
C ILE A 506 15.84 -16.93 -0.80
N ASP A 507 15.56 -18.21 -0.61
CA ASP A 507 16.28 -19.27 -1.30
C ASP A 507 16.07 -19.19 -2.82
N TYR A 508 14.86 -18.99 -3.27
CA TYR A 508 14.55 -18.75 -4.69
C TYR A 508 15.26 -17.49 -5.22
N GLY A 509 15.14 -16.36 -4.52
CA GLY A 509 15.64 -15.07 -5.01
C GLY A 509 17.15 -14.90 -4.92
N TYR A 510 17.79 -15.46 -3.89
CA TYR A 510 19.17 -15.13 -3.51
C TYR A 510 20.16 -16.30 -3.47
N ARG A 511 19.71 -17.56 -3.71
CA ARG A 511 20.66 -18.65 -3.94
C ARG A 511 21.39 -18.41 -5.24
N GLU A 512 22.71 -18.38 -5.17
CA GLU A 512 23.56 -18.24 -6.34
C GLU A 512 24.02 -19.62 -6.87
N PHE A 513 23.80 -19.83 -8.15
CA PHE A 513 24.27 -21.00 -8.88
C PHE A 513 25.45 -20.61 -9.76
N ASP A 514 26.49 -21.43 -9.76
CA ASP A 514 27.71 -21.19 -10.53
C ASP A 514 27.98 -22.36 -11.48
N ARG A 515 28.38 -22.02 -12.69
CA ARG A 515 28.90 -22.98 -13.67
C ARG A 515 30.21 -22.47 -14.19
N ASP A 516 31.28 -23.27 -14.00
CA ASP A 516 32.67 -22.92 -14.39
C ASP A 516 33.10 -21.56 -13.77
N GLY A 517 32.72 -21.30 -12.52
CA GLY A 517 33.04 -20.06 -11.80
C GLY A 517 32.32 -18.80 -12.28
N LYS A 518 31.22 -18.94 -13.04
CA LYS A 518 30.38 -17.82 -13.47
C LYS A 518 28.98 -18.01 -12.94
N PRO A 519 28.34 -16.94 -12.41
CA PRO A 519 26.93 -16.97 -12.01
C PRO A 519 26.03 -17.36 -13.20
N VAL A 520 25.10 -18.25 -12.96
CA VAL A 520 24.09 -18.67 -13.95
C VAL A 520 22.71 -18.73 -13.31
N GLU A 521 21.67 -18.53 -14.11
CA GLU A 521 20.32 -18.89 -13.71
C GLU A 521 20.11 -20.40 -13.96
N ASP A 522 19.83 -21.16 -12.88
CA ASP A 522 19.51 -22.58 -12.96
C ASP A 522 17.99 -22.76 -12.79
N ALA A 523 17.23 -22.63 -13.88
CA ALA A 523 15.78 -22.71 -13.85
C ALA A 523 15.23 -24.03 -13.28
N PRO A 524 15.80 -25.21 -13.56
CA PRO A 524 15.38 -26.46 -12.91
C PRO A 524 15.63 -26.49 -11.40
N ALA A 525 16.73 -25.92 -10.93
CA ALA A 525 17.00 -25.84 -9.49
C ALA A 525 16.05 -24.86 -8.79
N LEU A 526 15.76 -23.74 -9.42
CA LEU A 526 14.78 -22.76 -8.93
C LEU A 526 13.36 -23.36 -8.85
N ASP A 527 12.92 -24.03 -9.90
CA ASP A 527 11.62 -24.72 -9.90
C ASP A 527 11.55 -25.82 -8.82
N LYS A 528 12.67 -26.50 -8.58
CA LYS A 528 12.76 -27.51 -7.50
C LYS A 528 12.56 -26.88 -6.12
N ILE A 529 13.07 -25.69 -5.85
CA ILE A 529 12.87 -24.98 -4.57
C ILE A 529 11.37 -24.76 -4.34
N LEU A 530 10.66 -24.25 -5.35
CA LEU A 530 9.22 -23.99 -5.26
C LEU A 530 8.42 -25.29 -5.08
N ARG A 531 8.68 -26.31 -5.90
CA ARG A 531 7.98 -27.60 -5.78
C ARG A 531 8.20 -28.30 -4.44
N ASP A 532 9.40 -28.21 -3.89
CA ASP A 532 9.67 -28.84 -2.60
C ASP A 532 8.95 -28.10 -1.46
N SER A 533 8.82 -26.76 -1.55
CA SER A 533 8.00 -25.96 -0.65
C SER A 533 6.51 -26.34 -0.73
N GLU A 534 5.96 -26.40 -1.93
CA GLU A 534 4.55 -26.73 -2.19
C GLU A 534 4.17 -28.12 -1.65
N LYS A 535 5.08 -29.10 -1.72
CA LYS A 535 4.89 -30.45 -1.13
C LYS A 535 4.75 -30.41 0.40
N THR A 536 5.25 -29.38 1.05
CA THR A 536 5.07 -29.20 2.51
C THR A 536 3.74 -28.54 2.85
N GLY A 537 2.95 -28.16 1.85
CA GLY A 537 1.68 -27.46 2.01
C GLY A 537 1.79 -25.94 2.09
N LEU A 538 2.99 -25.36 1.92
CA LEU A 538 3.15 -23.90 1.88
C LEU A 538 2.44 -23.32 0.65
N ILE A 539 1.68 -22.27 0.87
CA ILE A 539 0.85 -21.60 -0.13
C ILE A 539 1.37 -20.17 -0.30
N TYR A 540 1.33 -19.65 -1.52
CA TYR A 540 1.57 -18.26 -1.84
C TYR A 540 0.35 -17.68 -2.56
N ILE A 541 -0.29 -16.68 -1.94
CA ILE A 541 -1.38 -15.88 -2.51
C ILE A 541 -1.18 -14.42 -2.08
N THR A 542 -1.27 -13.50 -3.02
CA THR A 542 -0.93 -12.11 -2.80
C THR A 542 -2.14 -11.15 -2.91
N ASP A 543 -1.89 -9.87 -3.06
CA ASP A 543 -2.83 -8.76 -2.93
C ASP A 543 -4.05 -8.85 -3.82
N GLU A 544 -3.87 -9.26 -5.08
CA GLU A 544 -4.95 -9.32 -6.08
C GLU A 544 -6.10 -10.24 -5.66
N ASP A 545 -5.81 -11.25 -4.86
CA ASP A 545 -6.81 -12.22 -4.37
C ASP A 545 -7.22 -11.95 -2.91
N ALA A 546 -6.34 -11.32 -2.13
CA ALA A 546 -6.57 -11.06 -0.72
C ALA A 546 -7.36 -9.77 -0.46
N ARG A 547 -7.15 -8.70 -1.23
CA ARG A 547 -7.75 -7.38 -0.97
C ARG A 547 -9.18 -7.18 -1.47
N PRO A 548 -9.61 -7.71 -2.63
CA PRO A 548 -10.96 -7.44 -3.12
C PRO A 548 -12.04 -7.93 -2.14
N GLN A 549 -13.03 -7.09 -1.84
CA GLN A 549 -14.18 -7.44 -0.99
C GLN A 549 -14.98 -8.62 -1.56
N GLY A 550 -15.02 -8.76 -2.87
CA GLY A 550 -15.59 -9.91 -3.58
C GLY A 550 -14.65 -11.11 -3.67
N GLY A 551 -13.45 -11.07 -3.08
CA GLY A 551 -12.44 -12.12 -3.14
C GLY A 551 -13.00 -13.50 -2.83
N ALA A 552 -12.44 -14.53 -3.49
CA ALA A 552 -12.94 -15.89 -3.42
C ALA A 552 -11.99 -16.86 -2.70
N HIS A 553 -10.72 -16.47 -2.49
CA HIS A 553 -9.73 -17.38 -1.95
C HIS A 553 -9.91 -17.58 -0.43
N PRO A 554 -10.20 -18.80 0.06
CA PRO A 554 -10.55 -19.03 1.46
C PRO A 554 -9.37 -18.89 2.44
N HIS A 555 -8.14 -18.96 1.92
CA HIS A 555 -6.91 -18.95 2.71
C HIS A 555 -6.08 -17.68 2.54
N ALA A 556 -6.64 -16.63 1.97
CA ALA A 556 -5.89 -15.39 1.77
C ALA A 556 -6.70 -14.17 2.21
N HIS A 557 -6.26 -13.59 3.34
CA HIS A 557 -6.85 -12.37 3.84
C HIS A 557 -5.84 -11.56 4.67
N LEU A 558 -6.15 -10.31 4.91
CA LEU A 558 -5.34 -9.38 5.70
C LEU A 558 -5.85 -9.36 7.14
N TRP A 559 -4.96 -9.37 8.12
CA TRP A 559 -5.32 -9.22 9.54
C TRP A 559 -6.22 -10.36 10.08
N ASP A 560 -6.02 -11.56 9.59
CA ASP A 560 -6.68 -12.77 10.07
C ASP A 560 -5.69 -13.75 10.71
N ASN A 561 -6.22 -14.84 11.22
CA ASN A 561 -5.47 -15.95 11.80
C ASN A 561 -6.18 -17.27 11.52
N GLY A 562 -5.42 -18.35 11.55
CA GLY A 562 -5.92 -19.72 11.66
C GLY A 562 -6.25 -20.39 10.34
N MET A 563 -6.15 -21.73 10.34
CA MET A 563 -6.40 -22.58 9.16
C MET A 563 -7.86 -22.59 8.71
N ASP A 564 -8.77 -22.39 9.64
CA ASP A 564 -10.22 -22.34 9.44
C ASP A 564 -10.70 -20.97 9.91
N PRO A 565 -10.90 -20.03 8.97
CA PRO A 565 -11.32 -18.68 9.29
C PRO A 565 -12.62 -18.59 10.10
N ALA A 566 -13.54 -19.56 9.90
CA ALA A 566 -14.82 -19.59 10.60
C ALA A 566 -14.65 -19.97 12.09
N THR A 567 -13.87 -21.01 12.37
CA THR A 567 -13.53 -21.42 13.75
C THR A 567 -12.76 -20.31 14.46
N GLU A 568 -11.85 -19.66 13.74
CA GLU A 568 -11.09 -18.56 14.30
C GLU A 568 -11.97 -17.32 14.59
N LEU A 569 -12.98 -17.04 13.74
CA LEU A 569 -13.97 -15.99 14.02
C LEU A 569 -14.72 -16.27 15.33
N ASP A 570 -15.10 -17.51 15.57
CA ASP A 570 -15.75 -17.91 16.84
C ASP A 570 -14.85 -17.65 18.05
N ARG A 571 -13.55 -17.95 17.93
CA ARG A 571 -12.55 -17.67 18.95
C ARG A 571 -12.39 -16.17 19.19
N VAL A 572 -12.29 -15.38 18.13
CA VAL A 572 -12.16 -13.93 18.18
C VAL A 572 -13.40 -13.28 18.84
N LEU A 573 -14.60 -13.76 18.52
CA LEU A 573 -15.85 -13.31 19.17
C LEU A 573 -15.86 -13.65 20.67
N ALA A 574 -15.33 -14.81 21.07
CA ALA A 574 -15.19 -15.17 22.47
C ALA A 574 -14.18 -14.26 23.20
N VAL A 575 -13.04 -13.94 22.60
CA VAL A 575 -12.06 -12.96 23.12
C VAL A 575 -12.71 -11.59 23.29
N ARG A 576 -13.40 -11.10 22.24
CA ARG A 576 -14.14 -9.82 22.28
C ARG A 576 -15.14 -9.79 23.43
N SER A 577 -15.93 -10.86 23.60
CA SER A 577 -16.90 -10.95 24.68
C SER A 577 -16.25 -10.93 26.08
N ALA A 578 -15.15 -11.65 26.25
CA ALA A 578 -14.38 -11.66 27.51
C ALA A 578 -13.82 -10.27 27.84
N ALA A 579 -13.24 -9.58 26.86
CA ALA A 579 -12.69 -8.25 27.01
C ALA A 579 -13.79 -7.21 27.32
N LEU A 580 -14.92 -7.23 26.60
CA LEU A 580 -16.06 -6.34 26.86
C LEU A 580 -16.63 -6.45 28.29
N LYS A 581 -16.64 -7.65 28.88
CA LYS A 581 -17.07 -7.85 30.27
C LYS A 581 -16.17 -7.17 31.31
N ARG A 582 -14.92 -6.89 30.93
CA ARG A 582 -13.91 -6.26 31.78
C ARG A 582 -13.72 -4.78 31.47
N PHE A 583 -14.25 -4.33 30.32
CA PHE A 583 -14.11 -2.97 29.83
C PHE A 583 -14.79 -1.96 30.76
N GLY A 584 -14.12 -0.86 31.05
CA GLY A 584 -14.64 0.20 31.92
C GLY A 584 -13.55 1.21 32.31
N GLU A 585 -13.68 1.86 33.45
CA GLU A 585 -12.73 2.90 33.93
C GLU A 585 -11.27 2.39 33.96
N ASN A 586 -11.06 1.12 34.25
CA ASN A 586 -9.73 0.51 34.31
C ASN A 586 -9.08 0.31 32.91
N THR A 587 -9.80 0.62 31.85
CA THR A 587 -9.26 0.54 30.48
C THR A 587 -8.42 1.76 30.13
N ILE A 588 -8.63 2.89 30.80
CA ILE A 588 -7.90 4.13 30.60
C ILE A 588 -7.17 4.54 31.90
N ARG A 589 -6.11 5.33 31.74
CA ARG A 589 -5.30 5.81 32.88
C ARG A 589 -6.07 6.74 33.78
N GLU A 590 -5.79 6.72 35.12
CA GLU A 590 -6.34 7.67 36.07
C GLU A 590 -6.00 9.11 35.61
N GLY A 591 -7.03 9.99 35.61
CA GLY A 591 -6.92 11.37 35.11
C GLY A 591 -7.25 11.56 33.63
N THR A 592 -7.42 10.49 32.87
CA THR A 592 -7.89 10.56 31.47
C THR A 592 -9.40 10.88 31.47
N PRO A 593 -9.87 11.81 30.61
CA PRO A 593 -11.31 12.07 30.48
C PRO A 593 -12.09 10.81 30.10
N LEU A 594 -13.19 10.52 30.78
CA LEU A 594 -14.00 9.33 30.48
C LEU A 594 -14.52 9.29 29.05
N SER A 595 -14.69 10.43 28.41
CA SER A 595 -15.07 10.49 26.99
C SER A 595 -14.06 9.84 26.04
N GLN A 596 -12.82 9.61 26.46
CA GLN A 596 -11.81 8.88 25.70
C GLN A 596 -11.93 7.34 25.83
N LEU A 597 -12.82 6.83 26.70
CA LEU A 597 -13.18 5.41 26.67
C LEU A 597 -13.73 4.98 25.31
N GLU A 598 -14.40 5.86 24.56
CA GLU A 598 -14.85 5.56 23.20
C GLU A 598 -13.67 5.23 22.27
N ASP A 599 -12.51 5.87 22.43
CA ASP A 599 -11.34 5.63 21.58
C ASP A 599 -10.78 4.19 21.78
N THR A 600 -10.81 3.69 23.03
CA THR A 600 -10.43 2.31 23.32
C THR A 600 -11.55 1.31 23.03
N LEU A 601 -12.81 1.73 23.07
CA LEU A 601 -13.95 0.87 22.74
C LEU A 601 -13.99 0.50 21.25
N VAL A 602 -13.67 1.42 20.35
CA VAL A 602 -13.73 1.21 18.90
C VAL A 602 -12.99 -0.05 18.45
N PRO A 603 -11.67 -0.22 18.72
CA PRO A 603 -10.94 -1.40 18.29
C PRO A 603 -11.44 -2.69 18.96
N LEU A 604 -11.97 -2.62 20.17
CA LEU A 604 -12.56 -3.78 20.85
C LEU A 604 -13.94 -4.13 20.28
N TYR A 605 -14.80 -3.14 20.07
CA TYR A 605 -16.14 -3.35 19.55
C TYR A 605 -16.10 -3.97 18.14
N LEU A 606 -15.15 -3.55 17.31
CA LEU A 606 -14.93 -4.03 15.94
C LEU A 606 -13.78 -5.06 15.85
N PHE A 607 -13.37 -5.70 16.95
CA PHE A 607 -12.21 -6.59 16.98
C PHE A 607 -12.31 -7.78 16.04
N HIS A 608 -13.54 -8.23 15.74
CA HIS A 608 -13.84 -9.35 14.86
C HIS A 608 -13.84 -9.01 13.36
N ARG A 609 -13.69 -7.73 12.96
CA ARG A 609 -13.97 -7.27 11.59
C ARG A 609 -13.20 -8.01 10.50
N TYR A 610 -11.89 -8.16 10.68
CA TYR A 610 -11.04 -8.80 9.67
C TYR A 610 -11.21 -10.32 9.63
N GLN A 611 -11.42 -10.92 10.78
CA GLN A 611 -11.68 -12.34 10.83
C GLN A 611 -13.06 -12.70 10.24
N ALA A 612 -14.06 -11.81 10.37
CA ALA A 612 -15.34 -11.95 9.68
C ALA A 612 -15.18 -11.83 8.16
N GLU A 613 -14.33 -10.92 7.69
CA GLU A 613 -14.01 -10.76 6.28
C GLU A 613 -13.31 -12.00 5.71
N ALA A 614 -12.36 -12.59 6.45
CA ALA A 614 -11.73 -13.85 6.10
C ALA A 614 -12.74 -15.00 6.00
N ALA A 615 -13.59 -15.16 7.01
CA ALA A 615 -14.61 -16.22 7.04
C ALA A 615 -15.64 -16.08 5.91
N VAL A 616 -16.03 -14.86 5.54
CA VAL A 616 -16.97 -14.64 4.42
C VAL A 616 -16.40 -15.12 3.08
N LYS A 617 -15.08 -15.16 2.90
CA LYS A 617 -14.45 -15.66 1.66
C LYS A 617 -14.65 -17.14 1.43
N GLU A 618 -14.95 -17.92 2.46
CA GLU A 618 -15.33 -19.33 2.30
C GLU A 618 -16.69 -19.49 1.64
N ILE A 619 -17.61 -18.51 1.82
CA ILE A 619 -18.98 -18.55 1.27
C ILE A 619 -18.94 -18.19 -0.22
N GLY A 620 -19.26 -19.14 -1.08
CA GLY A 620 -19.03 -19.04 -2.53
C GLY A 620 -17.55 -18.95 -2.85
N GLY A 621 -16.71 -19.59 -2.03
CA GLY A 621 -15.26 -19.59 -2.14
C GLY A 621 -14.71 -20.57 -3.16
N LEU A 622 -13.50 -20.27 -3.65
CA LEU A 622 -12.73 -21.09 -4.57
C LEU A 622 -11.29 -21.20 -4.08
N ASP A 623 -10.84 -22.41 -3.77
CA ASP A 623 -9.45 -22.69 -3.40
C ASP A 623 -8.64 -23.01 -4.66
N TYR A 624 -7.59 -22.25 -4.92
CA TYR A 624 -6.70 -22.36 -6.08
C TYR A 624 -5.27 -21.96 -5.73
N ARG A 625 -4.36 -22.12 -6.67
CA ARG A 625 -2.95 -21.76 -6.55
C ARG A 625 -2.53 -20.97 -7.80
N TYR A 626 -1.43 -20.25 -7.72
CA TYR A 626 -0.78 -19.66 -8.90
C TYR A 626 0.00 -20.76 -9.65
N ASP A 627 -0.72 -21.79 -10.08
CA ASP A 627 -0.17 -22.97 -10.70
C ASP A 627 0.32 -22.70 -12.15
N VAL A 628 1.35 -23.42 -12.53
CA VAL A 628 1.84 -23.41 -13.90
C VAL A 628 1.77 -24.82 -14.49
N ARG A 629 1.51 -24.92 -15.78
CA ARG A 629 1.36 -26.21 -16.42
C ARG A 629 2.55 -27.15 -16.13
N GLY A 630 2.28 -28.26 -15.47
CA GLY A 630 3.28 -29.28 -15.19
C GLY A 630 3.96 -29.18 -13.81
N ASP A 631 3.58 -28.23 -12.95
CA ASP A 631 4.11 -28.12 -11.58
C ASP A 631 3.52 -29.18 -10.62
N GLY A 632 2.38 -29.75 -10.95
CA GLY A 632 1.73 -30.81 -10.18
C GLY A 632 0.87 -30.29 -9.04
N GLN A 633 0.57 -29.00 -9.01
CA GLN A 633 -0.35 -28.44 -8.02
C GLN A 633 -1.80 -28.86 -8.27
N MET A 634 -2.66 -28.57 -7.30
CA MET A 634 -4.07 -28.92 -7.37
C MET A 634 -4.83 -28.04 -8.37
N THR A 635 -5.83 -28.60 -9.03
CA THR A 635 -6.80 -27.82 -9.78
C THR A 635 -7.71 -27.02 -8.84
N PRO A 636 -8.26 -25.88 -9.28
CA PRO A 636 -9.20 -25.10 -8.48
C PRO A 636 -10.38 -25.91 -7.98
N LYS A 637 -10.76 -25.74 -6.70
CA LYS A 637 -11.88 -26.42 -6.05
C LYS A 637 -12.79 -25.42 -5.36
N ILE A 638 -14.11 -25.60 -5.56
CA ILE A 638 -15.09 -24.87 -4.74
C ILE A 638 -14.89 -25.32 -3.29
N VAL A 639 -14.98 -24.39 -2.34
CA VAL A 639 -14.93 -24.68 -0.90
C VAL A 639 -16.04 -25.66 -0.55
N ALA A 640 -15.74 -26.68 0.24
CA ALA A 640 -16.70 -27.72 0.51
C ALA A 640 -18.02 -27.18 1.12
N PRO A 641 -19.19 -27.74 0.76
CA PRO A 641 -20.49 -27.25 1.22
C PRO A 641 -20.63 -27.17 2.75
N ALA A 642 -19.96 -28.07 3.48
CA ALA A 642 -19.98 -28.07 4.95
C ALA A 642 -19.21 -26.87 5.52
N ASP A 643 -18.06 -26.54 4.95
CA ASP A 643 -17.21 -25.44 5.39
C ASP A 643 -17.88 -24.10 5.09
N GLN A 644 -18.49 -23.94 3.91
CA GLN A 644 -19.30 -22.76 3.57
C GLN A 644 -20.46 -22.55 4.55
N ARG A 645 -21.17 -23.62 4.95
CA ARG A 645 -22.26 -23.52 5.94
C ARG A 645 -21.74 -23.21 7.33
N HIS A 646 -20.58 -23.74 7.71
CA HIS A 646 -19.91 -23.41 8.95
C HIS A 646 -19.53 -21.93 8.97
N ALA A 647 -18.89 -21.45 7.91
CA ALA A 647 -18.53 -20.05 7.75
C ALA A 647 -19.76 -19.13 7.84
N LEU A 648 -20.83 -19.46 7.13
CA LEU A 648 -22.08 -18.72 7.21
C LEU A 648 -22.62 -18.66 8.65
N ALA A 649 -22.63 -19.78 9.35
CA ALA A 649 -23.12 -19.83 10.73
C ALA A 649 -22.29 -18.97 11.69
N SER A 650 -20.95 -18.95 11.51
CA SER A 650 -20.05 -18.14 12.32
C SER A 650 -20.15 -16.65 11.97
N VAL A 651 -20.20 -16.30 10.68
CA VAL A 651 -20.38 -14.92 10.21
C VAL A 651 -21.69 -14.32 10.72
N LEU A 652 -22.77 -15.06 10.71
CA LEU A 652 -24.07 -14.58 11.19
C LEU A 652 -24.12 -14.28 12.68
N LYS A 653 -23.19 -14.80 13.49
CA LYS A 653 -23.06 -14.42 14.91
C LYS A 653 -22.67 -12.94 15.08
N THR A 654 -22.00 -12.36 14.09
CA THR A 654 -21.63 -10.92 14.12
C THR A 654 -22.83 -9.99 13.95
N LEU A 655 -23.96 -10.51 13.46
CA LEU A 655 -25.23 -9.79 13.30
C LEU A 655 -26.18 -10.00 14.49
N SER A 656 -25.80 -10.84 15.49
CA SER A 656 -26.64 -11.08 16.67
C SER A 656 -26.88 -9.80 17.44
N PRO A 657 -28.13 -9.42 17.73
CA PRO A 657 -28.44 -8.25 18.56
C PRO A 657 -27.77 -8.29 19.92
N GLU A 658 -27.62 -9.48 20.52
CA GLU A 658 -26.95 -9.66 21.81
C GLU A 658 -25.44 -9.39 21.73
N ALA A 659 -24.81 -9.73 20.60
CA ALA A 659 -23.38 -9.46 20.37
C ALA A 659 -23.10 -7.97 20.10
N LEU A 660 -24.07 -7.26 19.51
CA LEU A 660 -23.95 -5.86 19.13
C LEU A 660 -24.44 -4.88 20.20
N THR A 661 -25.30 -5.32 21.12
CA THR A 661 -25.80 -4.46 22.19
C THR A 661 -24.76 -4.28 23.29
N LEU A 662 -24.40 -3.02 23.58
CA LEU A 662 -23.54 -2.68 24.70
C LEU A 662 -24.34 -2.66 26.01
N PRO A 663 -23.77 -3.15 27.15
CA PRO A 663 -24.47 -3.17 28.42
C PRO A 663 -24.66 -1.77 28.98
N GLU A 664 -25.78 -1.54 29.70
CA GLU A 664 -26.13 -0.26 30.31
C GLU A 664 -25.04 0.26 31.25
N SER A 665 -24.36 -0.65 31.98
CA SER A 665 -23.23 -0.30 32.84
C SER A 665 -22.06 0.35 32.09
N LEU A 666 -21.85 0.00 30.82
CA LEU A 666 -20.83 0.60 29.97
C LEU A 666 -21.35 1.93 29.39
N LEU A 667 -22.59 1.96 28.92
CA LEU A 667 -23.18 3.18 28.35
C LEU A 667 -23.18 4.33 29.37
N GLY A 668 -23.40 4.04 30.63
CA GLY A 668 -23.31 5.01 31.73
C GLY A 668 -21.90 5.60 31.95
N LEU A 669 -20.85 4.99 31.39
CA LEU A 669 -19.47 5.47 31.44
C LEU A 669 -19.02 6.27 30.20
N LEU A 670 -19.88 6.43 29.19
CA LEU A 670 -19.56 7.10 27.93
C LEU A 670 -20.23 8.50 27.84
N PRO A 671 -19.69 9.53 28.51
CA PRO A 671 -20.23 10.88 28.40
C PRO A 671 -19.93 11.48 27.03
N PRO A 672 -20.60 12.57 26.65
CA PRO A 672 -20.25 13.35 25.47
C PRO A 672 -18.78 13.77 25.47
N ARG A 673 -18.22 13.97 24.29
CA ARG A 673 -16.81 14.39 24.14
C ARG A 673 -16.51 15.68 24.91
N THR A 674 -15.39 15.64 25.61
CA THR A 674 -14.89 16.78 26.37
C THR A 674 -14.41 17.89 25.43
N PRO A 675 -14.63 19.18 25.74
CA PRO A 675 -14.09 20.30 24.97
C PRO A 675 -12.58 20.15 24.73
N GLY A 676 -12.15 20.35 23.50
CA GLY A 676 -10.75 20.15 23.06
C GLY A 676 -10.41 18.72 22.62
N LEU A 677 -11.32 17.76 22.79
CA LEU A 677 -11.17 16.37 22.35
C LEU A 677 -12.39 15.95 21.49
N PRO A 678 -12.56 16.51 20.30
CA PRO A 678 -13.74 16.26 19.46
C PRO A 678 -13.76 14.80 18.97
N ARG A 679 -14.89 14.37 18.43
CA ARG A 679 -14.98 13.17 17.61
C ARG A 679 -14.12 13.33 16.37
N THR A 680 -13.50 12.25 15.94
CA THR A 680 -12.67 12.18 14.75
C THR A 680 -13.20 11.09 13.80
N ARG A 681 -12.55 10.89 12.68
CA ARG A 681 -12.84 9.74 11.80
C ARG A 681 -12.66 8.38 12.47
N GLU A 682 -11.93 8.34 13.60
CA GLU A 682 -11.70 7.13 14.40
C GLU A 682 -12.85 6.82 15.37
N SER A 683 -13.83 7.71 15.50
CA SER A 683 -14.99 7.53 16.40
C SER A 683 -16.10 6.73 15.70
N LEU A 684 -16.88 5.97 16.46
CA LEU A 684 -18.06 5.28 15.94
C LEU A 684 -19.09 6.30 15.40
N PRO A 685 -19.86 5.99 14.35
CA PRO A 685 -20.88 6.89 13.81
C PRO A 685 -21.98 7.14 14.85
N ALA A 686 -22.64 8.29 14.79
CA ALA A 686 -23.70 8.65 15.72
C ALA A 686 -24.79 9.50 15.06
N HIS A 687 -26.05 9.11 15.25
CA HIS A 687 -27.25 9.88 14.90
C HIS A 687 -27.72 10.77 16.07
N THR A 688 -27.20 10.54 17.28
CA THR A 688 -27.64 11.20 18.52
C THR A 688 -26.88 12.52 18.80
N GLY A 689 -26.13 13.03 17.84
CA GLY A 689 -25.38 14.27 17.98
C GLY A 689 -24.13 14.11 18.87
N LEU A 690 -24.10 14.80 20.01
CA LEU A 690 -22.94 14.79 20.89
C LEU A 690 -22.82 13.53 21.78
N THR A 691 -23.92 12.82 22.00
CA THR A 691 -23.95 11.64 22.86
C THR A 691 -23.46 10.40 22.11
N PHE A 692 -22.94 9.42 22.86
CA PHE A 692 -22.61 8.11 22.31
C PHE A 692 -23.89 7.45 21.76
N ASP A 693 -23.80 6.83 20.57
CA ASP A 693 -24.93 6.18 19.88
C ASP A 693 -24.72 4.67 19.79
N PRO A 694 -25.30 3.88 20.69
CA PRO A 694 -25.17 2.43 20.64
C PRO A 694 -25.88 1.80 19.43
N ILE A 695 -26.94 2.43 18.89
CA ILE A 695 -27.69 1.92 17.73
C ILE A 695 -26.89 2.17 16.46
N GLY A 696 -26.42 3.41 16.23
CA GLY A 696 -25.57 3.73 15.10
C GLY A 696 -24.25 2.92 15.07
N SER A 697 -23.72 2.60 16.25
CA SER A 697 -22.56 1.70 16.36
C SER A 697 -22.87 0.28 15.89
N ALA A 698 -24.05 -0.24 16.23
CA ALA A 698 -24.51 -1.57 15.83
C ALA A 698 -24.81 -1.62 14.33
N GLU A 699 -25.44 -0.58 13.76
CA GLU A 699 -25.66 -0.45 12.32
C GLU A 699 -24.36 -0.49 11.52
N SER A 700 -23.35 0.26 11.95
CA SER A 700 -22.04 0.29 11.32
C SER A 700 -21.35 -1.08 11.35
N ALA A 701 -21.42 -1.79 12.49
CA ALA A 701 -20.87 -3.13 12.61
C ALA A 701 -21.63 -4.16 11.76
N ALA A 702 -22.96 -4.03 11.65
CA ALA A 702 -23.78 -4.88 10.80
C ALA A 702 -23.46 -4.65 9.31
N ASP A 703 -23.38 -3.40 8.87
CA ASP A 703 -23.07 -3.05 7.48
C ASP A 703 -21.71 -3.58 7.01
N LEU A 704 -20.73 -3.63 7.91
CA LEU A 704 -19.43 -4.24 7.61
C LEU A 704 -19.61 -5.70 7.17
N THR A 705 -20.35 -6.50 7.92
CA THR A 705 -20.62 -7.90 7.57
C THR A 705 -21.53 -8.03 6.35
N LEU A 706 -22.59 -7.23 6.27
CA LEU A 706 -23.58 -7.34 5.19
C LEU A 706 -23.04 -6.91 3.83
N THR A 707 -22.17 -5.90 3.77
CA THR A 707 -21.50 -5.48 2.55
C THR A 707 -20.62 -6.60 1.97
N LEU A 708 -19.94 -7.34 2.83
CA LEU A 708 -19.13 -8.50 2.43
C LEU A 708 -20.00 -9.67 2.00
N LEU A 709 -21.01 -10.03 2.80
CA LEU A 709 -21.85 -11.19 2.57
C LEU A 709 -22.69 -11.06 1.29
N PHE A 710 -23.27 -9.89 1.05
CA PHE A 710 -24.09 -9.58 -0.13
C PHE A 710 -23.32 -8.85 -1.24
N ASN A 711 -21.98 -9.01 -1.28
CA ASN A 711 -21.19 -8.58 -2.43
C ASN A 711 -21.71 -9.27 -3.71
N ALA A 712 -21.86 -8.50 -4.81
CA ALA A 712 -22.46 -9.01 -6.04
C ALA A 712 -21.68 -10.16 -6.68
N GLU A 713 -20.35 -10.13 -6.62
CA GLU A 713 -19.50 -11.20 -7.17
C GLU A 713 -19.70 -12.51 -6.39
N ARG A 714 -19.74 -12.45 -5.06
CA ARG A 714 -20.02 -13.59 -4.20
C ARG A 714 -21.42 -14.13 -4.44
N ALA A 715 -22.42 -13.26 -4.53
CA ALA A 715 -23.80 -13.67 -4.82
C ALA A 715 -23.93 -14.35 -6.19
N ASN A 716 -23.21 -13.87 -7.20
CA ASN A 716 -23.16 -14.50 -8.52
C ASN A 716 -22.50 -15.90 -8.46
N ARG A 717 -21.41 -16.07 -7.69
CA ARG A 717 -20.76 -17.36 -7.50
C ARG A 717 -21.67 -18.38 -6.76
N LEU A 718 -22.40 -17.95 -5.76
CA LEU A 718 -23.38 -18.81 -5.08
C LEU A 718 -24.44 -19.34 -6.06
N VAL A 719 -24.93 -18.52 -6.97
CA VAL A 719 -25.86 -18.95 -8.03
C VAL A 719 -25.20 -19.95 -8.97
N GLU A 720 -23.98 -19.67 -9.44
CA GLU A 720 -23.23 -20.54 -10.35
C GLU A 720 -22.89 -21.87 -9.70
N TYR A 721 -22.30 -21.86 -8.49
CA TYR A 721 -21.81 -23.06 -7.82
C TYR A 721 -22.95 -23.99 -7.43
N HIS A 722 -24.06 -23.46 -6.92
CA HIS A 722 -25.26 -24.26 -6.66
C HIS A 722 -25.86 -24.86 -7.93
N ALA A 723 -25.79 -24.17 -9.06
CA ALA A 723 -26.24 -24.70 -10.35
C ALA A 723 -25.34 -25.83 -10.87
N ARG A 724 -24.07 -25.86 -10.49
CA ARG A 724 -23.12 -26.92 -10.84
C ARG A 724 -23.25 -28.14 -9.91
N ASP A 725 -23.50 -27.90 -8.62
CA ASP A 725 -23.75 -28.93 -7.60
C ASP A 725 -24.79 -28.39 -6.60
N SER A 726 -25.95 -29.08 -6.55
CA SER A 726 -27.04 -28.72 -5.64
C SER A 726 -26.71 -28.93 -4.15
N ALA A 727 -25.59 -29.57 -3.81
CA ALA A 727 -25.09 -29.66 -2.43
C ALA A 727 -24.50 -28.36 -1.94
N GLU A 728 -24.01 -27.50 -2.86
CA GLU A 728 -23.48 -26.19 -2.54
C GLU A 728 -24.58 -25.25 -1.99
N PRO A 729 -24.27 -24.33 -1.05
CA PRO A 729 -25.24 -23.35 -0.60
C PRO A 729 -25.74 -22.49 -1.77
N SER A 730 -27.05 -22.33 -1.86
CA SER A 730 -27.63 -21.37 -2.80
C SER A 730 -27.61 -19.93 -2.23
N LEU A 731 -27.79 -18.94 -3.10
CA LEU A 731 -27.98 -17.57 -2.65
C LEU A 731 -29.22 -17.43 -1.74
N ASP A 732 -30.30 -18.18 -2.04
CA ASP A 732 -31.49 -18.17 -1.19
C ASP A 732 -31.21 -18.74 0.20
N ASP A 733 -30.41 -19.84 0.32
CA ASP A 733 -30.00 -20.38 1.63
C ASP A 733 -29.29 -19.32 2.47
N VAL A 734 -28.37 -18.55 1.87
CA VAL A 734 -27.63 -17.47 2.54
C VAL A 734 -28.57 -16.36 2.99
N ILE A 735 -29.48 -15.94 2.11
CA ILE A 735 -30.47 -14.89 2.44
C ILE A 735 -31.38 -15.36 3.57
N GLN A 736 -31.96 -16.55 3.48
CA GLN A 736 -32.86 -17.08 4.50
C GLN A 736 -32.18 -17.29 5.85
N ALA A 737 -30.92 -17.70 5.86
CA ALA A 737 -30.11 -17.80 7.08
C ALA A 737 -29.88 -16.42 7.70
N THR A 738 -29.57 -15.40 6.88
CA THR A 738 -29.35 -14.02 7.33
C THR A 738 -30.61 -13.42 7.94
N LEU A 739 -31.76 -13.58 7.29
CA LEU A 739 -33.05 -13.09 7.80
C LEU A 739 -33.45 -13.73 9.14
N LYS A 740 -32.92 -14.89 9.47
CA LYS A 740 -33.15 -15.58 10.75
C LYS A 740 -32.11 -15.25 11.83
N ALA A 741 -30.99 -14.64 11.46
CA ALA A 741 -29.85 -14.44 12.36
C ALA A 741 -30.18 -13.51 13.55
N THR A 742 -31.10 -12.59 13.36
CA THR A 742 -31.51 -11.61 14.38
C THR A 742 -32.60 -12.11 15.32
N GLY A 743 -33.16 -13.33 15.08
CA GLY A 743 -34.23 -13.91 15.90
C GLY A 743 -35.63 -13.30 15.66
N ASN A 744 -36.61 -13.60 16.51
CA ASN A 744 -38.00 -13.14 16.36
C ASN A 744 -38.20 -11.70 16.87
N LEU A 745 -38.93 -10.86 16.10
CA LEU A 745 -39.32 -9.50 16.50
C LEU A 745 -40.14 -9.45 17.79
N ALA A 746 -40.96 -10.50 18.05
CA ALA A 746 -41.86 -10.53 19.21
C ALA A 746 -41.11 -10.54 20.56
N ASP A 747 -39.85 -10.99 20.60
CA ASP A 747 -39.07 -11.14 21.82
C ASP A 747 -38.12 -9.95 22.09
N ALA A 748 -38.08 -8.97 21.18
CA ALA A 748 -37.13 -7.88 21.18
C ALA A 748 -37.67 -6.64 21.92
N GLN A 749 -37.27 -6.47 23.18
CA GLN A 749 -37.58 -5.29 23.99
C GLN A 749 -36.35 -4.50 24.44
N GLY A 750 -36.54 -3.22 24.81
CA GLY A 750 -35.46 -2.36 25.24
C GLY A 750 -34.42 -2.09 24.18
N LEU A 751 -33.17 -1.76 24.59
CA LEU A 751 -32.10 -1.42 23.68
C LEU A 751 -31.76 -2.57 22.71
N THR A 752 -31.73 -3.82 23.17
CA THR A 752 -31.49 -4.99 22.31
C THR A 752 -32.56 -5.11 21.22
N GLY A 753 -33.83 -4.74 21.55
CA GLY A 753 -34.90 -4.70 20.56
C GLY A 753 -34.75 -3.61 19.51
N GLU A 754 -34.23 -2.43 19.89
CA GLU A 754 -33.92 -1.37 18.91
C GLU A 754 -32.72 -1.74 18.05
N VAL A 755 -31.65 -2.32 18.65
CA VAL A 755 -30.49 -2.83 17.88
C VAL A 755 -30.93 -3.89 16.89
N LYS A 756 -31.84 -4.82 17.28
CA LYS A 756 -32.38 -5.80 16.35
C LYS A 756 -33.08 -5.13 15.16
N ARG A 757 -33.99 -4.18 15.39
CA ARG A 757 -34.68 -3.46 14.33
C ARG A 757 -33.72 -2.73 13.41
N ALA A 758 -32.67 -2.12 13.98
CA ALA A 758 -31.63 -1.45 13.21
C ALA A 758 -30.89 -2.44 12.31
N VAL A 759 -30.48 -3.60 12.82
CA VAL A 759 -29.83 -4.65 12.03
C VAL A 759 -30.74 -5.20 10.95
N ASP A 760 -32.02 -5.47 11.28
CA ASP A 760 -33.00 -5.94 10.27
C ASP A 760 -33.17 -4.92 9.14
N SER A 761 -33.20 -3.62 9.44
CA SER A 761 -33.24 -2.55 8.44
C SER A 761 -31.98 -2.53 7.57
N ARG A 762 -30.79 -2.74 8.17
CA ARG A 762 -29.56 -2.87 7.39
C ARG A 762 -29.56 -4.09 6.47
N ILE A 763 -30.12 -5.23 6.93
CA ILE A 763 -30.29 -6.43 6.09
C ILE A 763 -31.19 -6.11 4.89
N LEU A 764 -32.32 -5.45 5.10
CA LEU A 764 -33.21 -5.05 4.00
C LEU A 764 -32.48 -4.12 3.01
N GLU A 765 -31.76 -3.09 3.49
CA GLU A 765 -31.03 -2.17 2.61
C GLU A 765 -29.94 -2.88 1.82
N ALA A 766 -29.22 -3.85 2.40
CA ALA A 766 -28.24 -4.66 1.70
C ALA A 766 -28.89 -5.52 0.57
N LEU A 767 -30.07 -6.10 0.83
CA LEU A 767 -30.81 -6.84 -0.18
C LEU A 767 -31.34 -5.91 -1.29
N LEU A 768 -31.86 -4.73 -0.95
CA LEU A 768 -32.29 -3.72 -1.92
C LEU A 768 -31.10 -3.24 -2.77
N ALA A 769 -29.95 -3.04 -2.16
CA ALA A 769 -28.72 -2.66 -2.86
C ALA A 769 -28.29 -3.75 -3.85
N LEU A 770 -28.29 -5.02 -3.46
CA LEU A 770 -27.97 -6.14 -4.34
C LEU A 770 -29.00 -6.30 -5.47
N ALA A 771 -30.30 -6.12 -5.20
CA ALA A 771 -31.36 -6.16 -6.21
C ALA A 771 -31.27 -5.03 -7.25
N ALA A 772 -30.69 -3.89 -6.86
CA ALA A 772 -30.46 -2.73 -7.73
C ALA A 772 -29.08 -2.74 -8.41
N ASN A 773 -28.15 -3.58 -7.96
CA ASN A 773 -26.77 -3.58 -8.42
C ASN A 773 -26.66 -4.02 -9.90
N PRO A 774 -26.10 -3.20 -10.80
CA PRO A 774 -25.94 -3.57 -12.21
C PRO A 774 -24.93 -4.67 -12.47
N THR A 775 -23.99 -4.92 -11.56
CA THR A 775 -22.98 -5.99 -11.68
C THR A 775 -23.48 -7.35 -11.20
N ALA A 776 -24.59 -7.38 -10.43
CA ALA A 776 -25.26 -8.63 -10.09
C ALA A 776 -25.92 -9.25 -11.34
N SER A 777 -25.86 -10.58 -11.48
CA SER A 777 -26.49 -11.29 -12.58
C SER A 777 -28.01 -11.16 -12.55
N ALA A 778 -28.67 -11.48 -13.66
CA ALA A 778 -30.13 -11.44 -13.72
C ALA A 778 -30.77 -12.45 -12.74
N GLU A 779 -30.15 -13.61 -12.59
CA GLU A 779 -30.54 -14.69 -11.68
C GLU A 779 -30.37 -14.27 -10.22
N THR A 780 -29.24 -13.64 -9.89
CA THR A 780 -28.99 -13.05 -8.56
C THR A 780 -30.05 -12.03 -8.21
N ARG A 781 -30.27 -11.04 -9.08
CA ARG A 781 -31.31 -10.02 -8.85
C ARG A 781 -32.73 -10.62 -8.79
N GLY A 782 -32.99 -11.67 -9.58
CA GLY A 782 -34.26 -12.40 -9.56
C GLY A 782 -34.53 -13.05 -8.22
N THR A 783 -33.55 -13.78 -7.67
CA THR A 783 -33.64 -14.42 -6.36
C THR A 783 -33.92 -13.40 -5.26
N VAL A 784 -33.13 -12.32 -5.22
CA VAL A 784 -33.30 -11.26 -4.20
C VAL A 784 -34.68 -10.58 -4.32
N ARG A 785 -35.14 -10.30 -5.53
CA ARG A 785 -36.48 -9.68 -5.74
C ARG A 785 -37.63 -10.60 -5.28
N LEU A 786 -37.48 -11.90 -5.47
CA LEU A 786 -38.45 -12.89 -4.96
C LEU A 786 -38.51 -12.85 -3.43
N THR A 787 -37.34 -12.80 -2.78
CA THR A 787 -37.27 -12.65 -1.31
C THR A 787 -37.91 -11.34 -0.85
N LEU A 788 -37.60 -10.20 -1.49
CA LEU A 788 -38.21 -8.91 -1.16
C LEU A 788 -39.74 -8.93 -1.30
N GLN A 789 -40.30 -9.64 -2.29
CA GLN A 789 -41.75 -9.84 -2.43
C GLN A 789 -42.31 -10.66 -1.27
N SER A 790 -41.62 -11.69 -0.80
CA SER A 790 -42.03 -12.48 0.38
C SER A 790 -42.00 -11.62 1.63
N MET A 791 -40.91 -10.89 1.87
CA MET A 791 -40.75 -9.96 3.01
C MET A 791 -41.89 -8.91 3.04
N ARG A 792 -42.26 -8.37 1.87
CA ARG A 792 -43.39 -7.44 1.74
C ARG A 792 -44.70 -8.03 2.26
N GLY A 793 -44.96 -9.29 1.98
CA GLY A 793 -46.11 -10.02 2.48
C GLY A 793 -46.08 -10.25 3.99
N ASP A 794 -44.92 -10.52 4.56
CA ASP A 794 -44.73 -10.73 6.01
C ASP A 794 -44.79 -9.42 6.80
N LEU A 795 -44.22 -8.34 6.26
CA LEU A 795 -44.29 -6.99 6.86
C LEU A 795 -45.71 -6.40 6.89
N ALA A 796 -46.56 -6.79 5.97
CA ALA A 796 -47.97 -6.35 5.94
C ALA A 796 -48.84 -6.94 7.06
N ARG A 797 -48.32 -7.94 7.85
CA ARG A 797 -49.05 -8.50 8.99
C ARG A 797 -49.06 -7.55 10.19
N GLU A 798 -50.06 -7.64 11.08
CA GLU A 798 -50.16 -6.81 12.29
C GLU A 798 -49.03 -7.12 13.28
N SER A 799 -48.53 -6.08 13.97
CA SER A 799 -47.62 -6.14 15.08
C SER A 799 -48.30 -5.70 16.39
N GLU A 800 -47.90 -6.30 17.51
CA GLU A 800 -48.53 -6.08 18.81
C GLU A 800 -48.12 -4.76 19.46
N ASN A 801 -46.94 -4.20 19.16
CA ASN A 801 -46.46 -2.95 19.75
C ASN A 801 -46.27 -1.82 18.73
N LYS A 802 -46.22 -0.57 19.18
CA LYS A 802 -46.11 0.62 18.33
C LYS A 802 -44.80 0.71 17.61
N GLU A 803 -43.69 0.33 18.27
CA GLU A 803 -42.34 0.34 17.71
C GLU A 803 -42.23 -0.66 16.54
N GLY A 804 -42.78 -1.87 16.72
CA GLY A 804 -42.85 -2.88 15.66
C GLY A 804 -43.77 -2.46 14.51
N GLN A 805 -44.88 -1.75 14.79
CA GLN A 805 -45.75 -1.18 13.76
C GLN A 805 -45.02 -0.11 12.94
N ALA A 806 -44.32 0.82 13.59
CA ALA A 806 -43.55 1.86 12.92
C ALA A 806 -42.44 1.27 12.06
N PHE A 807 -41.66 0.36 12.59
CA PHE A 807 -40.62 -0.37 11.86
C PHE A 807 -41.15 -1.06 10.59
N ARG A 808 -42.22 -1.87 10.74
CA ARG A 808 -42.84 -2.57 9.59
C ARG A 808 -43.36 -1.63 8.53
N ALA A 809 -43.96 -0.51 8.93
CA ALA A 809 -44.49 0.51 8.00
C ALA A 809 -43.34 1.14 7.18
N ASP A 810 -42.22 1.42 7.80
CA ASP A 810 -41.05 1.99 7.15
C ASP A 810 -40.42 1.01 6.15
N GLU A 811 -40.13 -0.21 6.61
CA GLU A 811 -39.56 -1.28 5.78
C GLU A 811 -40.45 -1.60 4.56
N LEU A 812 -41.77 -1.68 4.78
CA LEU A 812 -42.72 -1.87 3.70
C LEU A 812 -42.67 -0.72 2.68
N ALA A 813 -42.57 0.51 3.16
CA ALA A 813 -42.49 1.69 2.29
C ALA A 813 -41.22 1.67 1.44
N ARG A 814 -40.10 1.22 1.98
CA ARG A 814 -38.79 1.05 1.27
C ARG A 814 -38.90 0.00 0.17
N ILE A 815 -39.51 -1.15 0.45
CA ILE A 815 -39.72 -2.20 -0.55
C ILE A 815 -40.67 -1.70 -1.66
N ASP A 816 -41.74 -1.02 -1.30
CA ASP A 816 -42.71 -0.45 -2.27
C ASP A 816 -42.06 0.64 -3.13
N GLU A 817 -41.13 1.44 -2.57
CA GLU A 817 -40.36 2.42 -3.32
C GLU A 817 -39.51 1.73 -4.39
N PHE A 818 -38.77 0.67 -4.02
CA PHE A 818 -37.98 -0.12 -4.94
C PHE A 818 -38.82 -0.70 -6.09
N PHE A 819 -39.93 -1.38 -5.77
CA PHE A 819 -40.74 -2.02 -6.80
C PHE A 819 -41.52 -1.02 -7.68
N ARG A 820 -41.70 0.24 -7.24
CA ARG A 820 -42.34 1.29 -8.05
C ARG A 820 -41.48 1.68 -9.25
N ASP A 821 -40.18 1.85 -9.08
CA ASP A 821 -39.26 2.18 -10.17
C ASP A 821 -37.82 1.64 -9.82
N PRO A 822 -37.55 0.35 -10.03
CA PRO A 822 -36.25 -0.25 -9.70
C PRO A 822 -35.06 0.40 -10.41
N ALA A 823 -35.32 1.05 -11.56
CA ALA A 823 -34.25 1.70 -12.34
C ALA A 823 -33.81 3.06 -11.75
N LYS A 824 -34.63 3.69 -10.95
CA LYS A 824 -34.35 4.95 -10.29
C LYS A 824 -34.14 4.81 -8.78
N PHE A 825 -34.32 3.62 -8.24
CA PHE A 825 -34.12 3.38 -6.82
C PHE A 825 -32.66 3.61 -6.42
N VAL A 826 -32.48 4.36 -5.36
CA VAL A 826 -31.17 4.61 -4.77
C VAL A 826 -31.14 3.93 -3.40
N PRO A 827 -30.36 2.84 -3.25
CA PRO A 827 -30.21 2.19 -1.95
C PRO A 827 -29.51 3.10 -0.96
N ALA A 828 -29.81 2.93 0.32
CA ALA A 828 -29.06 3.60 1.36
C ALA A 828 -27.59 3.12 1.34
N LYS A 829 -26.66 4.05 1.52
CA LYS A 829 -25.25 3.70 1.62
C LYS A 829 -24.99 2.96 2.91
N PRO A 830 -24.05 1.98 2.92
CA PRO A 830 -23.57 1.42 4.15
C PRO A 830 -23.02 2.51 5.08
N ILE A 831 -23.25 2.35 6.37
CA ILE A 831 -22.70 3.24 7.39
C ILE A 831 -21.22 2.87 7.58
N PRO A 832 -20.26 3.77 7.29
CA PRO A 832 -18.87 3.43 7.35
C PRO A 832 -18.45 3.13 8.79
N SER A 833 -17.70 2.07 8.99
CA SER A 833 -17.02 1.82 10.25
C SER A 833 -15.77 2.69 10.38
N PRO A 834 -15.36 3.05 11.60
CA PRO A 834 -14.08 3.73 11.81
C PRO A 834 -12.92 2.96 11.19
N PRO A 835 -11.85 3.64 10.72
CA PRO A 835 -10.69 2.98 10.17
C PRO A 835 -10.14 1.91 11.10
N GLY A 836 -9.78 0.77 10.56
CA GLY A 836 -9.22 -0.34 11.31
C GLY A 836 -7.73 -0.16 11.63
N MET A 837 -7.03 -1.28 11.69
CA MET A 837 -5.57 -1.27 11.69
C MET A 837 -5.09 -0.62 10.39
N PRO A 838 -3.92 0.04 10.38
CA PRO A 838 -3.35 0.50 9.12
C PRO A 838 -3.14 -0.74 8.25
N ILE A 839 -4.05 -0.92 7.33
CA ILE A 839 -3.96 -1.92 6.29
C ILE A 839 -2.98 -1.35 5.29
N GLY A 840 -2.13 -2.18 4.70
CA GLY A 840 -1.29 -1.76 3.61
C GLY A 840 -2.11 -1.09 2.51
N GLU A 841 -1.43 -0.40 1.66
CA GLU A 841 -1.94 0.49 0.64
C GLU A 841 -3.26 0.05 0.00
N GLU A 842 -4.28 0.88 0.12
CA GLU A 842 -5.44 0.83 -0.75
C GLU A 842 -5.02 1.50 -2.07
N GLN A 843 -4.82 0.73 -3.08
CA GLN A 843 -4.69 1.22 -4.46
C GLN A 843 -6.06 1.40 -5.09
#